data_dc03933e60cdbbca1a9a60a91d56d3d9
#
_entry.id   dc03933e60cdbbca1a9a60a91d56d3d9
#
_cell.length_a   1.000
_cell.length_b   1.000
_cell.length_c   1.000
_cell.angle_alpha   90.00
_cell.angle_beta   90.00
_cell.angle_gamma   90.00
#
_symmetry.space_group_name_H-M   'P 1'
#
loop_
_entity.id
_entity.type
_entity.pdbx_description
1 polymer ?
#
loop_
_entity_poly.entity_id
_entity_poly.type
_entity_poly.pdbx_seq_one_letter_code
_entity_poly.pdbx_strand_id
1 'polypeptide(L)'
;MKPLLSARSLLFSGVCLACVMPAFAQDAAPETEDAPVEAEARQQTVVVRGLFIPDEKRNTSEVSSLIDEGDFSLQGDGDAAAALARVAGIATAEDEFIYVRGLNERYSTALLNGSPLPSPAPLRRVVPLNLFPTSSLKSVLVQKTYSPNLPGEFGGGIVDLRTKAIPDEAFLSVDIGADYVEDTTWKNGLLYDGGSQDWTGFDDGTRDRPSIENGLTTQFGTELTDNSSLLVMQRGEVAPNFSGNITGGDRFDLSDDISMGVIGSFGYGNSWVIKNGRRGYGFSQGDGLGVFYDQARSSTQNTIDTNALATVGFDLFSDHEIKFTGLVTRSTEKEARIVEGLNEESVLERVDALEWFEQQLWSTQVQGEHFFRDLHDLKIEWRGSYSEAVRDAPYQLSNIYITNDQGVTRLSSSSSANRFQFSRVDDDTTDFGIDATLPFSRNGDCTLFCETDFKFGYAYAENDREARAFIYDINGTGATDGLNPLDYIYAYLFANNLGSVTEIAGEQFPQYYVATLETDAAYAGVDTQLTPYIRAALGVRFEDAIQAVDTQVIGGDLSNNFGEAVIDEQNWFPAATITWNPVEDLQVRAGYSETLTRPQFRELAPAVFVNTETDANFFGNPYLVNAEIKNYDLRAEYYFARSQFATIGLFYKEVANPIEEILVPAETLQTTFINAPSAKLYGVEVEYEQILPMAQWTGLNFFNSRDLQVKTNYTWSDSEVSAEGEVAFNIGTNLNPIRGSTAASGRIEDGRRLQGQSEHLFNLQIGLLNEEAKSEMNLLVNYVSERIRSGEVLARNLPAILEQPPTTVSFVWNKGFEMGSGEYEFSLAVDNIFGEGYEAYQERGGDKVLVDTYNNGTVFSIGLKRRF
;
A
#
# COMPACT_ATOMS: atom_id res chain seq x y z
N MET A 1 -32.38 -19.91 -13.39
CA MET A 1 -33.06 -20.47 -12.23
C MET A 1 -32.46 -21.82 -11.92
N LYS A 2 -31.46 -21.86 -11.16
CA LYS A 2 -30.98 -22.97 -10.32
C LYS A 2 -30.13 -22.34 -9.25
N PRO A 3 -30.36 -22.57 -7.96
CA PRO A 3 -29.46 -22.02 -6.92
C PRO A 3 -28.18 -22.86 -6.91
N LEU A 4 -27.06 -22.25 -7.18
CA LEU A 4 -25.75 -22.79 -6.86
C LEU A 4 -25.50 -22.51 -5.36
N LEU A 5 -25.81 -23.50 -4.55
CA LEU A 5 -25.31 -23.59 -3.20
C LEU A 5 -23.79 -23.73 -3.26
N SER A 6 -23.08 -22.72 -2.87
CA SER A 6 -21.64 -22.77 -2.68
C SER A 6 -21.30 -23.67 -1.50
N ALA A 7 -20.80 -24.86 -1.78
CA ALA A 7 -20.18 -25.74 -0.80
C ALA A 7 -18.74 -25.23 -0.51
N ARG A 8 -18.60 -24.14 0.25
CA ARG A 8 -17.29 -23.56 0.61
C ARG A 8 -17.00 -23.54 2.12
N SER A 9 -17.73 -24.24 2.93
CA SER A 9 -17.47 -24.30 4.36
C SER A 9 -17.33 -25.72 4.86
N LEU A 10 -16.25 -26.42 4.48
CA LEU A 10 -15.82 -27.67 5.15
C LEU A 10 -14.47 -28.13 4.56
N LEU A 11 -13.38 -27.52 4.97
CA LEU A 11 -12.03 -28.16 4.92
C LEU A 11 -10.97 -27.23 5.53
N PHE A 12 -11.08 -26.87 6.79
CA PHE A 12 -9.93 -26.42 7.58
C PHE A 12 -10.19 -26.68 9.08
N SER A 13 -10.14 -27.94 9.42
CA SER A 13 -10.02 -28.35 10.81
C SER A 13 -8.90 -29.38 10.89
N GLY A 14 -7.76 -28.94 11.44
CA GLY A 14 -6.81 -29.86 12.00
C GLY A 14 -5.52 -30.07 11.21
N VAL A 15 -4.56 -29.16 11.36
CA VAL A 15 -3.15 -29.57 11.42
C VAL A 15 -2.56 -28.99 12.70
N CYS A 16 -2.73 -29.72 13.81
CA CYS A 16 -1.88 -29.60 14.97
C CYS A 16 -0.54 -30.26 14.62
N LEU A 17 0.48 -29.45 14.34
CA LEU A 17 1.86 -29.92 14.28
C LEU A 17 2.34 -30.16 15.72
N ALA A 18 2.27 -31.41 16.16
CA ALA A 18 2.93 -31.87 17.37
C ALA A 18 4.45 -31.98 17.05
N CYS A 19 5.25 -31.05 17.55
CA CYS A 19 6.69 -31.16 17.56
C CYS A 19 7.11 -32.36 18.46
N VAL A 20 7.50 -33.47 17.85
CA VAL A 20 8.22 -34.55 18.52
C VAL A 20 9.70 -34.30 18.29
N MET A 21 10.41 -33.89 19.35
CA MET A 21 11.88 -33.90 19.37
C MET A 21 12.39 -35.33 19.58
N PRO A 22 13.30 -35.86 18.76
CA PRO A 22 14.07 -37.04 19.12
C PRO A 22 15.28 -36.67 19.98
N ALA A 23 15.40 -37.34 21.11
CA ALA A 23 16.57 -37.26 21.97
C ALA A 23 17.75 -37.99 21.28
N PHE A 24 18.86 -37.30 21.08
CA PHE A 24 20.12 -37.92 20.69
C PHE A 24 20.84 -38.51 21.86
N ALA A 25 21.09 -39.83 21.79
CA ALA A 25 21.99 -40.52 22.66
C ALA A 25 23.43 -40.43 22.10
N GLN A 26 24.34 -40.05 22.99
CA GLN A 26 25.79 -40.03 22.81
C GLN A 26 26.33 -41.47 22.71
N ASP A 27 27.18 -41.75 21.72
CA ASP A 27 28.15 -42.83 21.84
C ASP A 27 29.53 -42.41 21.31
N ALA A 28 30.55 -42.87 22.05
CA ALA A 28 31.90 -42.39 22.02
C ALA A 28 32.82 -43.14 21.04
N ALA A 29 33.87 -42.46 20.68
CA ALA A 29 35.10 -42.68 19.93
C ALA A 29 35.62 -44.11 19.63
N PRO A 30 36.58 -44.26 18.64
CA PRO A 30 37.98 -44.13 19.02
C PRO A 30 38.87 -43.37 17.99
N GLU A 31 39.94 -42.85 18.57
CA GLU A 31 41.11 -42.23 17.95
C GLU A 31 41.89 -43.15 17.01
N THR A 32 42.42 -42.59 15.91
CA THR A 32 43.67 -43.05 15.27
C THR A 32 44.46 -41.86 14.70
N GLU A 33 45.75 -41.95 14.92
CA GLU A 33 46.85 -41.00 14.71
C GLU A 33 47.19 -40.67 13.27
N ASP A 34 47.64 -39.42 13.10
CA ASP A 34 48.73 -38.87 12.29
C ASP A 34 48.85 -39.06 10.77
N ALA A 35 48.63 -37.91 10.07
CA ALA A 35 49.56 -37.38 9.06
C ALA A 35 49.37 -35.86 8.85
N PRO A 36 50.39 -35.06 8.61
CA PRO A 36 50.27 -33.60 8.50
C PRO A 36 49.75 -33.19 7.13
N VAL A 37 48.57 -32.62 7.10
CA VAL A 37 48.09 -31.96 5.92
C VAL A 37 48.34 -30.45 6.05
N GLU A 38 48.99 -29.92 5.03
CA GLU A 38 49.24 -28.47 4.81
C GLU A 38 48.00 -27.68 5.08
N ALA A 39 48.16 -26.62 5.86
CA ALA A 39 47.12 -25.63 6.12
C ALA A 39 46.80 -24.84 4.80
N GLU A 40 45.84 -25.29 4.06
CA GLU A 40 45.14 -24.41 3.13
C GLU A 40 44.41 -23.34 3.99
N ALA A 41 44.80 -22.11 3.79
CA ALA A 41 44.12 -20.95 4.35
C ALA A 41 42.66 -21.02 3.91
N ARG A 42 41.77 -21.42 4.83
CA ARG A 42 40.33 -21.18 4.66
C ARG A 42 40.17 -19.66 4.55
N GLN A 43 39.94 -19.20 3.35
CA GLN A 43 39.36 -17.87 3.12
C GLN A 43 38.04 -17.87 3.91
N GLN A 44 38.05 -17.21 5.06
CA GLN A 44 36.80 -16.82 5.72
C GLN A 44 36.07 -15.96 4.70
N THR A 45 35.01 -16.50 4.12
CA THR A 45 34.06 -15.73 3.34
C THR A 45 33.43 -14.79 4.33
N VAL A 46 33.89 -13.56 4.38
CA VAL A 46 33.20 -12.47 5.06
C VAL A 46 31.91 -12.31 4.29
N VAL A 47 30.80 -12.73 4.87
CA VAL A 47 29.48 -12.44 4.33
C VAL A 47 29.29 -10.94 4.50
N VAL A 48 29.65 -10.19 3.49
CA VAL A 48 29.35 -8.76 3.40
C VAL A 48 27.83 -8.70 3.13
N ARG A 49 27.05 -8.37 4.15
CA ARG A 49 25.63 -8.11 3.98
C ARG A 49 25.45 -6.97 3.00
N GLY A 50 24.59 -7.15 2.00
CA GLY A 50 24.08 -6.10 1.14
C GLY A 50 24.83 -5.80 -0.16
N LEU A 51 25.65 -6.70 -0.69
CA LEU A 51 26.49 -6.41 -1.85
C LEU A 51 26.14 -7.16 -3.14
N PHE A 52 24.94 -7.71 -3.29
CA PHE A 52 24.72 -8.61 -4.43
C PHE A 52 23.56 -8.27 -5.35
N ILE A 53 23.23 -6.99 -5.58
CA ILE A 53 22.16 -6.69 -6.56
C ILE A 53 22.52 -5.62 -7.64
N PRO A 54 23.73 -5.09 -7.71
CA PRO A 54 24.10 -4.14 -8.77
C PRO A 54 23.99 -4.74 -10.18
N ASP A 55 24.13 -6.06 -10.30
CA ASP A 55 24.11 -6.73 -11.60
C ASP A 55 22.70 -6.82 -12.17
N GLU A 56 21.66 -6.95 -11.34
CA GLU A 56 20.27 -6.96 -11.81
C GLU A 56 19.86 -5.60 -12.39
N LYS A 57 20.11 -4.50 -11.67
CA LYS A 57 19.84 -3.11 -12.13
C LYS A 57 20.58 -2.78 -13.41
N ARG A 58 21.84 -3.25 -13.57
CA ARG A 58 22.69 -3.00 -14.73
C ARG A 58 22.31 -3.86 -15.94
N ASN A 59 21.88 -5.09 -15.70
CA ASN A 59 21.65 -6.09 -16.74
C ASN A 59 20.24 -6.06 -17.32
N THR A 60 19.26 -5.43 -16.64
CA THR A 60 17.92 -5.24 -17.21
C THR A 60 17.95 -4.20 -18.33
N SER A 61 17.09 -4.35 -19.31
CA SER A 61 16.87 -3.34 -20.37
C SER A 61 16.00 -2.18 -19.86
N GLU A 62 15.22 -2.41 -18.82
CA GLU A 62 14.26 -1.50 -18.22
C GLU A 62 14.88 -0.64 -17.11
N VAL A 63 14.32 0.54 -16.89
CA VAL A 63 14.66 1.36 -15.71
C VAL A 63 13.95 0.79 -14.50
N SER A 64 14.72 0.28 -13.55
CA SER A 64 14.21 -0.28 -12.30
C SER A 64 14.99 0.23 -11.08
N SER A 65 14.35 0.17 -9.93
CA SER A 65 14.94 0.38 -8.61
C SER A 65 14.66 -0.85 -7.76
N LEU A 66 15.67 -1.35 -7.07
CA LEU A 66 15.57 -2.51 -6.20
C LEU A 66 15.96 -2.10 -4.79
N ILE A 67 15.17 -2.48 -3.81
CA ILE A 67 15.45 -2.36 -2.38
C ILE A 67 15.51 -3.78 -1.83
N ASP A 68 16.54 -4.11 -1.10
CA ASP A 68 16.73 -5.44 -0.53
C ASP A 68 16.66 -5.47 1.01
N GLU A 69 16.78 -6.67 1.58
CA GLU A 69 16.77 -6.90 3.03
C GLU A 69 17.86 -6.09 3.77
N GLY A 70 19.00 -5.82 3.11
CA GLY A 70 20.05 -4.96 3.64
C GLY A 70 19.60 -3.50 3.75
N ASP A 71 18.96 -2.98 2.70
CA ASP A 71 18.40 -1.62 2.70
C ASP A 71 17.33 -1.46 3.78
N PHE A 72 16.39 -2.43 3.94
CA PHE A 72 15.37 -2.39 4.99
C PHE A 72 15.98 -2.27 6.40
N SER A 73 17.01 -3.07 6.66
CA SER A 73 17.71 -3.04 7.96
C SER A 73 18.45 -1.73 8.19
N LEU A 74 19.10 -1.18 7.14
CA LEU A 74 19.85 0.09 7.21
C LEU A 74 18.96 1.31 7.46
N GLN A 75 17.74 1.25 6.95
CA GLN A 75 16.78 2.34 6.99
C GLN A 75 15.81 2.23 8.16
N GLY A 76 15.69 1.04 8.77
CA GLY A 76 14.78 0.77 9.87
C GLY A 76 13.31 0.68 9.44
N ASP A 77 13.06 0.42 8.14
CA ASP A 77 11.72 0.41 7.59
C ASP A 77 10.94 -0.85 8.02
N GLY A 78 9.75 -0.66 8.58
CA GLY A 78 8.91 -1.74 9.09
C GLY A 78 8.12 -2.48 8.02
N ASP A 79 7.75 -1.80 6.94
CA ASP A 79 6.90 -2.29 5.86
C ASP A 79 7.37 -1.82 4.48
N ALA A 80 6.70 -2.31 3.43
CA ALA A 80 7.06 -2.00 2.05
C ALA A 80 6.75 -0.55 1.67
N ALA A 81 5.72 0.09 2.23
CA ALA A 81 5.39 1.48 1.93
C ALA A 81 6.48 2.43 2.44
N ALA A 82 6.92 2.23 3.70
CA ALA A 82 8.01 3.01 4.30
C ALA A 82 9.34 2.86 3.52
N ALA A 83 9.68 1.63 3.12
CA ALA A 83 10.87 1.35 2.33
C ALA A 83 10.82 2.05 0.96
N LEU A 84 9.67 2.02 0.28
CA LEU A 84 9.49 2.62 -1.04
C LEU A 84 9.51 4.15 -1.03
N ALA A 85 9.16 4.79 0.08
CA ALA A 85 9.23 6.26 0.22
C ALA A 85 10.64 6.83 -0.03
N ARG A 86 11.67 5.97 0.06
CA ARG A 86 13.07 6.36 -0.12
C ARG A 86 13.61 6.13 -1.55
N VAL A 87 12.78 5.57 -2.42
CA VAL A 87 13.14 5.35 -3.84
C VAL A 87 12.96 6.64 -4.63
N ALA A 88 13.87 6.89 -5.56
CA ALA A 88 13.75 8.03 -6.48
C ALA A 88 12.39 8.03 -7.19
N GLY A 89 11.75 9.20 -7.27
CA GLY A 89 10.47 9.37 -7.95
C GLY A 89 9.27 8.70 -7.27
N ILE A 90 9.41 8.25 -6.01
CA ILE A 90 8.31 7.71 -5.23
C ILE A 90 8.01 8.60 -4.04
N ALA A 91 6.73 8.83 -3.80
CA ALA A 91 6.19 9.44 -2.58
C ALA A 91 5.12 8.51 -1.99
N THR A 92 4.91 8.57 -0.70
CA THR A 92 3.80 7.86 -0.03
C THR A 92 2.57 8.75 0.12
N ALA A 93 1.41 8.11 0.20
CA ALA A 93 0.14 8.72 0.54
C ALA A 93 -0.52 7.89 1.64
N GLU A 94 -0.97 8.56 2.70
CA GLU A 94 -1.64 7.94 3.86
C GLU A 94 -0.80 6.83 4.52
N ASP A 95 0.55 6.85 4.32
CA ASP A 95 1.50 5.82 4.79
C ASP A 95 1.19 4.39 4.28
N GLU A 96 0.33 4.24 3.30
CA GLU A 96 -0.16 2.96 2.76
C GLU A 96 0.11 2.79 1.26
N PHE A 97 -0.07 3.86 0.49
CA PHE A 97 -0.02 3.84 -0.97
C PHE A 97 1.18 4.59 -1.49
N ILE A 98 1.57 4.29 -2.72
CA ILE A 98 2.67 4.96 -3.38
C ILE A 98 2.20 5.75 -4.61
N TYR A 99 2.83 6.90 -4.80
CA TYR A 99 2.75 7.72 -6.00
C TYR A 99 4.07 7.62 -6.74
N VAL A 100 4.03 7.18 -7.98
CA VAL A 100 5.24 6.99 -8.79
C VAL A 100 5.34 8.10 -9.82
N ARG A 101 6.44 8.86 -9.78
CA ARG A 101 6.68 10.01 -10.68
C ARG A 101 5.58 11.07 -10.66
N GLY A 102 4.91 11.24 -9.51
CA GLY A 102 3.81 12.18 -9.36
C GLY A 102 2.44 11.69 -9.85
N LEU A 103 2.34 10.47 -10.35
CA LEU A 103 1.05 9.83 -10.60
C LEU A 103 0.56 9.15 -9.33
N ASN A 104 -0.71 9.34 -9.00
CA ASN A 104 -1.31 8.77 -7.81
C ASN A 104 -1.40 7.23 -7.88
N GLU A 105 -1.82 6.59 -6.80
CA GLU A 105 -1.83 5.14 -6.64
C GLU A 105 -2.57 4.39 -7.76
N ARG A 106 -3.64 4.95 -8.35
CA ARG A 106 -4.40 4.31 -9.45
C ARG A 106 -3.56 3.99 -10.68
N TYR A 107 -2.45 4.71 -10.86
CA TYR A 107 -1.54 4.55 -11.99
C TYR A 107 -0.39 3.56 -11.70
N SER A 108 -0.41 2.90 -10.54
CA SER A 108 0.60 1.92 -10.13
C SER A 108 -0.03 0.58 -9.83
N THR A 109 0.68 -0.50 -10.13
CA THR A 109 0.23 -1.88 -9.87
C THR A 109 1.21 -2.56 -8.93
N ALA A 110 0.69 -3.28 -7.93
CA ALA A 110 1.48 -4.10 -7.03
C ALA A 110 1.33 -5.58 -7.39
N LEU A 111 2.46 -6.28 -7.42
CA LEU A 111 2.55 -7.72 -7.63
C LEU A 111 3.21 -8.36 -6.41
N LEU A 112 2.90 -9.62 -6.16
CA LEU A 112 3.62 -10.48 -5.21
C LEU A 112 4.25 -11.64 -5.99
N ASN A 113 5.58 -11.68 -6.05
CA ASN A 113 6.31 -12.65 -6.86
C ASN A 113 5.79 -12.73 -8.31
N GLY A 114 5.49 -11.59 -8.91
CA GLY A 114 4.99 -11.47 -10.28
C GLY A 114 3.48 -11.68 -10.48
N SER A 115 2.71 -12.07 -9.46
CA SER A 115 1.25 -12.24 -9.53
C SER A 115 0.51 -11.00 -9.02
N PRO A 116 -0.59 -10.56 -9.66
CA PRO A 116 -1.40 -9.44 -9.19
C PRO A 116 -2.06 -9.74 -7.84
N LEU A 117 -2.29 -8.69 -7.07
CA LEU A 117 -2.87 -8.79 -5.74
C LEU A 117 -4.26 -8.14 -5.69
N PRO A 118 -5.21 -8.74 -4.95
CA PRO A 118 -6.46 -8.10 -4.58
C PRO A 118 -6.22 -7.01 -3.53
N SER A 119 -7.18 -6.11 -3.34
CA SER A 119 -7.08 -5.01 -2.38
C SER A 119 -8.21 -4.99 -1.36
N PRO A 120 -7.91 -4.93 -0.05
CA PRO A 120 -8.94 -4.72 0.97
C PRO A 120 -9.42 -3.27 1.02
N ALA A 121 -8.76 -2.32 0.34
CA ALA A 121 -9.13 -0.92 0.39
C ALA A 121 -10.52 -0.67 -0.23
N PRO A 122 -11.48 -0.03 0.48
CA PRO A 122 -12.85 0.08 0.01
C PRO A 122 -13.01 1.07 -1.13
N LEU A 123 -12.14 2.09 -1.19
CA LEU A 123 -12.16 3.13 -2.21
C LEU A 123 -11.16 2.90 -3.34
N ARG A 124 -10.26 1.92 -3.20
CA ARG A 124 -9.13 1.71 -4.10
C ARG A 124 -9.01 0.24 -4.47
N ARG A 125 -8.54 -0.03 -5.69
CA ARG A 125 -8.19 -1.39 -6.14
C ARG A 125 -6.71 -1.72 -5.87
N VAL A 126 -5.90 -0.71 -5.62
CA VAL A 126 -4.47 -0.89 -5.29
C VAL A 126 -4.35 -1.38 -3.85
N VAL A 127 -3.56 -2.44 -3.65
CA VAL A 127 -3.33 -3.00 -2.33
C VAL A 127 -2.50 -2.04 -1.46
N PRO A 128 -2.87 -1.80 -0.18
CA PRO A 128 -2.06 -1.06 0.77
C PRO A 128 -0.72 -1.76 1.01
N LEU A 129 0.40 -1.06 0.84
CA LEU A 129 1.73 -1.65 0.93
C LEU A 129 2.25 -1.77 2.37
N ASN A 130 1.64 -1.06 3.32
CA ASN A 130 1.87 -1.25 4.76
C ASN A 130 1.44 -2.65 5.27
N LEU A 131 0.58 -3.37 4.54
CA LEU A 131 0.24 -4.76 4.84
C LEU A 131 1.42 -5.74 4.66
N PHE A 132 2.51 -5.32 4.01
CA PHE A 132 3.65 -6.19 3.71
C PHE A 132 4.86 -5.83 4.58
N PRO A 133 5.04 -6.47 5.76
CA PRO A 133 6.17 -6.21 6.61
C PRO A 133 7.48 -6.66 5.93
N THR A 134 8.53 -5.84 6.07
CA THR A 134 9.86 -6.12 5.50
C THR A 134 10.44 -7.44 6.00
N SER A 135 10.00 -7.91 7.18
CA SER A 135 10.38 -9.21 7.74
C SER A 135 9.96 -10.41 6.88
N SER A 136 8.94 -10.27 6.01
CA SER A 136 8.46 -11.30 5.08
C SER A 136 9.05 -11.16 3.67
N LEU A 137 9.73 -10.04 3.38
CA LEU A 137 10.23 -9.71 2.05
C LEU A 137 11.74 -9.95 1.94
N LYS A 138 12.18 -10.43 0.79
CA LYS A 138 13.58 -10.46 0.35
C LYS A 138 13.95 -9.13 -0.31
N SER A 139 13.07 -8.63 -1.16
CA SER A 139 13.30 -7.39 -1.90
C SER A 139 11.99 -6.83 -2.46
N VAL A 140 12.02 -5.57 -2.82
CA VAL A 140 10.97 -4.89 -3.58
C VAL A 140 11.60 -4.32 -4.84
N LEU A 141 11.07 -4.74 -5.99
CA LEU A 141 11.47 -4.21 -7.30
C LEU A 141 10.44 -3.19 -7.78
N VAL A 142 10.90 -1.99 -8.11
CA VAL A 142 10.06 -0.98 -8.77
C VAL A 142 10.52 -0.82 -10.19
N GLN A 143 9.70 -1.24 -11.14
CA GLN A 143 9.97 -1.06 -12.56
C GLN A 143 9.22 0.17 -13.08
N LYS A 144 9.98 1.13 -13.64
CA LYS A 144 9.48 2.44 -14.09
C LYS A 144 9.37 2.57 -15.61
N THR A 145 9.91 1.63 -16.36
CA THR A 145 9.79 1.53 -17.83
C THR A 145 9.08 0.22 -18.16
N TYR A 146 8.03 0.28 -18.96
CA TYR A 146 7.20 -0.86 -19.30
C TYR A 146 7.91 -1.91 -20.15
N SER A 147 7.65 -3.18 -19.90
CA SER A 147 8.02 -4.33 -20.70
C SER A 147 6.82 -5.25 -20.94
N PRO A 148 6.73 -5.95 -22.11
CA PRO A 148 5.52 -6.66 -22.52
C PRO A 148 5.13 -7.88 -21.66
N ASN A 149 6.04 -8.43 -20.86
CA ASN A 149 5.76 -9.50 -19.89
C ASN A 149 4.94 -9.03 -18.68
N LEU A 150 4.85 -7.71 -18.46
CA LEU A 150 4.07 -7.09 -17.39
C LEU A 150 2.64 -6.76 -17.85
N PRO A 151 1.67 -6.64 -16.94
CA PRO A 151 0.33 -6.15 -17.26
C PRO A 151 0.34 -4.83 -18.02
N GLY A 152 -0.60 -4.65 -18.95
CA GLY A 152 -0.76 -3.42 -19.73
C GLY A 152 -1.22 -2.23 -18.90
N GLU A 153 -1.72 -2.47 -17.70
CA GLU A 153 -2.07 -1.46 -16.71
C GLU A 153 -0.81 -0.93 -16.02
N PHE A 154 -0.20 0.07 -16.65
CA PHE A 154 1.09 0.63 -16.26
C PHE A 154 1.11 2.15 -16.50
N GLY A 155 0.79 2.93 -15.46
CA GLY A 155 0.83 4.40 -15.54
C GLY A 155 2.14 4.97 -14.99
N GLY A 156 2.39 4.81 -13.71
CA GLY A 156 3.59 5.27 -13.00
C GLY A 156 4.72 4.23 -13.01
N GLY A 157 4.39 3.02 -12.62
CA GLY A 157 5.31 1.88 -12.49
C GLY A 157 4.63 0.66 -11.90
N ILE A 158 5.35 -0.45 -11.86
CA ILE A 158 4.95 -1.68 -11.18
C ILE A 158 5.88 -1.93 -10.00
N VAL A 159 5.28 -2.31 -8.87
CA VAL A 159 5.98 -2.74 -7.65
C VAL A 159 5.83 -4.25 -7.54
N ASP A 160 6.92 -4.99 -7.61
CA ASP A 160 6.95 -6.43 -7.39
C ASP A 160 7.56 -6.74 -6.02
N LEU A 161 6.70 -7.17 -5.09
CA LEU A 161 7.06 -7.60 -3.75
C LEU A 161 7.57 -9.04 -3.83
N ARG A 162 8.83 -9.26 -3.49
CA ARG A 162 9.45 -10.58 -3.54
C ARG A 162 9.61 -11.15 -2.14
N THR A 163 8.99 -12.28 -1.90
CA THR A 163 9.05 -12.96 -0.59
C THR A 163 10.43 -13.54 -0.31
N LYS A 164 10.72 -13.80 0.97
CA LYS A 164 12.00 -14.39 1.39
C LYS A 164 12.31 -15.68 0.65
N ALA A 165 13.56 -15.80 0.21
CA ALA A 165 14.06 -16.97 -0.46
C ALA A 165 14.37 -18.08 0.55
N ILE A 166 14.34 -19.33 0.10
CA ILE A 166 14.78 -20.49 0.85
C ILE A 166 16.27 -20.34 1.16
N PRO A 167 16.70 -20.55 2.40
CA PRO A 167 18.11 -20.42 2.79
C PRO A 167 18.93 -21.62 2.32
N ASP A 168 20.22 -21.42 2.13
CA ASP A 168 21.18 -22.49 1.83
C ASP A 168 21.58 -23.28 3.08
N GLU A 169 21.49 -22.66 4.26
CA GLU A 169 21.85 -23.25 5.55
C GLU A 169 20.74 -23.03 6.58
N ALA A 170 20.61 -23.97 7.52
CA ALA A 170 19.66 -23.88 8.60
C ALA A 170 19.88 -22.60 9.44
N PHE A 171 18.82 -21.88 9.71
CA PHE A 171 18.85 -20.75 10.63
C PHE A 171 17.52 -20.58 11.36
N LEU A 172 17.61 -19.97 12.53
CA LEU A 172 16.46 -19.44 13.26
C LEU A 172 16.80 -18.02 13.72
N SER A 173 15.96 -17.06 13.42
CA SER A 173 16.07 -15.67 13.85
C SER A 173 14.88 -15.29 14.71
N VAL A 174 15.13 -14.63 15.82
CA VAL A 174 14.09 -14.03 16.68
C VAL A 174 14.42 -12.56 16.82
N ASP A 175 13.45 -11.72 16.54
CA ASP A 175 13.54 -10.28 16.60
C ASP A 175 12.44 -9.72 17.52
N ILE A 176 12.81 -8.80 18.43
CA ILE A 176 11.87 -8.12 19.33
C ILE A 176 12.15 -6.62 19.32
N GLY A 177 11.10 -5.82 19.26
CA GLY A 177 11.16 -4.36 19.25
C GLY A 177 10.22 -3.73 20.27
N ALA A 178 10.56 -2.52 20.69
CA ALA A 178 9.68 -1.67 21.49
C ALA A 178 9.93 -0.21 21.13
N ASP A 179 8.80 0.58 21.08
CA ASP A 179 8.87 1.97 20.71
C ASP A 179 8.22 2.85 21.78
N TYR A 180 8.85 4.01 21.97
CA TYR A 180 8.29 5.13 22.70
C TYR A 180 7.91 6.21 21.70
N VAL A 181 6.64 6.59 21.67
CA VAL A 181 6.10 7.66 20.81
C VAL A 181 5.87 8.90 21.66
N GLU A 182 6.50 10.01 21.29
CA GLU A 182 6.31 11.30 21.96
C GLU A 182 4.83 11.71 21.86
N ASP A 183 4.31 12.31 22.93
CA ASP A 183 2.90 12.71 23.09
C ASP A 183 1.86 11.57 23.04
N THR A 184 2.29 10.31 22.95
CA THR A 184 1.43 9.12 22.95
C THR A 184 1.73 8.19 24.13
N THR A 185 2.94 7.67 24.22
CA THR A 185 3.30 6.66 25.23
C THR A 185 3.19 7.22 26.65
N TRP A 186 2.44 6.51 27.49
CA TRP A 186 2.09 6.91 28.87
C TRP A 186 1.32 8.23 28.97
N LYS A 187 0.63 8.63 27.90
CA LYS A 187 -0.33 9.75 27.91
C LYS A 187 -1.75 9.23 28.03
N ASN A 188 -2.67 10.12 28.39
CA ASN A 188 -4.08 9.80 28.46
C ASN A 188 -4.73 9.98 27.07
N GLY A 189 -4.92 8.87 26.39
CA GLY A 189 -5.65 8.79 25.12
C GLY A 189 -7.16 8.61 25.31
N LEU A 190 -7.88 8.60 24.20
CA LEU A 190 -9.29 8.22 24.11
C LEU A 190 -9.34 6.72 23.87
N LEU A 191 -10.05 5.98 24.70
CA LEU A 191 -10.13 4.52 24.64
C LEU A 191 -11.58 4.08 24.75
N TYR A 192 -11.89 2.89 24.25
CA TYR A 192 -13.11 2.14 24.57
C TYR A 192 -12.78 0.66 24.76
N ASP A 193 -13.59 -0.05 25.55
CA ASP A 193 -13.22 -1.40 25.98
C ASP A 193 -13.19 -2.40 24.81
N GLY A 194 -14.29 -2.51 24.03
CA GLY A 194 -14.37 -3.41 22.89
C GLY A 194 -14.53 -4.89 23.29
N GLY A 195 -14.03 -5.79 22.44
CA GLY A 195 -14.05 -7.24 22.62
C GLY A 195 -12.89 -7.76 23.46
N SER A 196 -13.03 -8.94 24.04
CA SER A 196 -12.00 -9.55 24.90
C SER A 196 -10.76 -10.02 24.13
N GLN A 197 -10.86 -10.21 22.82
CA GLN A 197 -9.79 -10.67 21.93
C GLN A 197 -9.18 -9.53 21.09
N ASP A 198 -9.57 -8.27 21.29
CA ASP A 198 -9.07 -7.13 20.51
C ASP A 198 -7.53 -7.11 20.37
N TRP A 199 -6.81 -7.52 21.44
CA TRP A 199 -5.35 -7.58 21.41
C TRP A 199 -4.77 -8.55 20.37
N THR A 200 -5.57 -9.48 19.83
CA THR A 200 -5.15 -10.40 18.76
C THR A 200 -5.34 -9.82 17.37
N GLY A 201 -6.06 -8.70 17.25
CA GLY A 201 -6.49 -8.15 15.97
C GLY A 201 -7.69 -8.87 15.35
N PHE A 202 -8.41 -9.69 16.12
CA PHE A 202 -9.62 -10.39 15.66
C PHE A 202 -10.82 -10.00 16.53
N ASP A 203 -11.94 -9.67 15.90
CA ASP A 203 -13.19 -9.52 16.63
C ASP A 203 -13.70 -10.87 17.14
N ASP A 204 -14.22 -10.89 18.36
CA ASP A 204 -14.75 -12.10 18.99
C ASP A 204 -16.29 -12.24 18.85
N GLY A 205 -16.89 -11.51 17.90
CA GLY A 205 -18.33 -11.41 17.69
C GLY A 205 -19.01 -10.35 18.56
N THR A 206 -18.23 -9.60 19.34
CA THR A 206 -18.75 -8.49 20.16
C THR A 206 -19.35 -7.38 19.31
N ARG A 207 -18.87 -7.22 18.07
CA ARG A 207 -19.27 -6.19 17.11
C ARG A 207 -20.23 -6.68 16.04
N ASP A 208 -20.72 -7.92 16.15
CA ASP A 208 -21.67 -8.48 15.19
C ASP A 208 -22.93 -7.62 15.06
N ARG A 209 -23.36 -7.38 13.82
CA ARG A 209 -24.61 -6.68 13.54
C ARG A 209 -25.81 -7.52 14.01
N PRO A 210 -26.76 -6.93 14.79
CA PRO A 210 -27.95 -7.63 15.20
C PRO A 210 -28.80 -8.15 14.01
N SER A 211 -29.53 -9.24 14.22
CA SER A 211 -30.39 -9.82 13.18
C SER A 211 -31.61 -8.96 12.91
N ILE A 212 -31.97 -8.78 11.63
CA ILE A 212 -33.15 -8.00 11.18
C ILE A 212 -34.38 -8.89 10.94
N GLU A 213 -34.40 -10.13 11.39
CA GLU A 213 -35.49 -11.07 11.08
C GLU A 213 -36.90 -10.53 11.40
N ASN A 214 -37.05 -9.65 12.38
CA ASN A 214 -38.27 -9.00 12.79
C ASN A 214 -38.42 -7.54 12.33
N GLY A 215 -37.56 -7.07 11.41
CA GLY A 215 -37.52 -5.68 10.96
C GLY A 215 -36.87 -4.72 11.97
N LEU A 216 -36.87 -3.42 11.64
CA LEU A 216 -36.26 -2.36 12.46
C LEU A 216 -37.20 -1.98 13.63
N THR A 217 -37.25 -2.82 14.62
CA THR A 217 -38.08 -2.65 15.80
C THR A 217 -37.35 -1.95 16.94
N THR A 218 -38.06 -1.55 17.99
CA THR A 218 -37.44 -1.09 19.26
C THR A 218 -36.49 -2.14 19.83
N GLN A 219 -36.79 -3.44 19.62
CA GLN A 219 -35.91 -4.53 20.05
C GLN A 219 -34.60 -4.50 19.29
N PHE A 220 -34.62 -4.34 17.96
CA PHE A 220 -33.41 -4.19 17.14
C PHE A 220 -32.54 -3.00 17.60
N GLY A 221 -33.19 -1.84 17.87
CA GLY A 221 -32.49 -0.68 18.41
C GLY A 221 -31.88 -0.93 19.78
N THR A 222 -32.56 -1.70 20.63
CA THR A 222 -31.99 -2.10 21.94
C THR A 222 -30.79 -3.02 21.75
N GLU A 223 -30.87 -4.06 20.92
CA GLU A 223 -29.80 -4.99 20.62
C GLU A 223 -28.59 -4.28 20.00
N LEU A 224 -28.81 -3.25 19.15
CA LEU A 224 -27.76 -2.43 18.54
C LEU A 224 -27.02 -1.60 19.56
N THR A 225 -27.66 -1.23 20.69
CA THR A 225 -27.15 -0.24 21.66
C THR A 225 -27.00 -0.80 23.08
N ASP A 226 -27.10 -2.10 23.32
CA ASP A 226 -27.03 -2.69 24.67
C ASP A 226 -25.60 -2.95 25.16
N ASN A 227 -24.60 -2.87 24.28
CA ASN A 227 -23.21 -3.14 24.61
C ASN A 227 -22.44 -1.87 25.01
N SER A 228 -22.32 -1.62 26.30
CA SER A 228 -21.60 -0.44 26.82
C SER A 228 -20.11 -0.44 26.48
N SER A 229 -19.49 -1.60 26.25
CA SER A 229 -18.07 -1.70 25.88
C SER A 229 -17.78 -1.11 24.49
N LEU A 230 -18.79 -0.99 23.64
CA LEU A 230 -18.74 -0.41 22.31
C LEU A 230 -19.25 1.04 22.21
N LEU A 231 -19.90 1.53 23.28
CA LEU A 231 -20.56 2.85 23.26
C LEU A 231 -19.82 3.90 24.09
N VAL A 232 -19.12 3.45 25.14
CA VAL A 232 -18.57 4.36 26.13
C VAL A 232 -17.09 4.62 25.89
N MET A 233 -16.79 5.85 25.48
CA MET A 233 -15.42 6.34 25.37
C MET A 233 -14.93 6.78 26.74
N GLN A 234 -13.70 6.44 27.06
CA GLN A 234 -13.04 6.80 28.33
C GLN A 234 -11.60 7.27 28.08
N ARG A 235 -11.04 8.03 29.04
CA ARG A 235 -9.63 8.41 28.97
C ARG A 235 -8.79 7.43 29.78
N GLY A 236 -7.72 6.95 29.20
CA GLY A 236 -6.80 5.99 29.80
C GLY A 236 -5.37 6.16 29.31
N GLU A 237 -4.43 5.64 30.10
CA GLU A 237 -3.01 5.67 29.75
C GLU A 237 -2.72 4.70 28.60
N VAL A 238 -1.98 5.18 27.60
CA VAL A 238 -1.62 4.42 26.41
C VAL A 238 -0.29 3.69 26.63
N ALA A 239 -0.24 2.42 26.27
CA ALA A 239 0.95 1.58 26.41
C ALA A 239 2.05 1.91 25.39
N PRO A 240 3.31 1.54 25.64
CA PRO A 240 4.37 1.53 24.60
C PRO A 240 4.03 0.56 23.48
N ASN A 241 4.51 0.85 22.28
CA ASN A 241 4.43 -0.06 21.14
C ASN A 241 5.40 -1.22 21.33
N PHE A 242 5.06 -2.37 20.77
CA PHE A 242 5.96 -3.52 20.75
C PHE A 242 5.74 -4.36 19.49
N SER A 243 6.81 -5.05 19.08
CA SER A 243 6.80 -5.97 17.96
C SER A 243 7.65 -7.20 18.23
N GLY A 244 7.35 -8.29 17.55
CA GLY A 244 8.13 -9.51 17.58
C GLY A 244 8.02 -10.26 16.27
N ASN A 245 9.15 -10.82 15.81
CA ASN A 245 9.20 -11.64 14.61
C ASN A 245 10.06 -12.89 14.85
N ILE A 246 9.61 -14.01 14.30
CA ILE A 246 10.36 -15.27 14.27
C ILE A 246 10.45 -15.72 12.82
N THR A 247 11.68 -15.92 12.31
CA THR A 247 11.93 -16.44 10.97
C THR A 247 12.91 -17.59 11.03
N GLY A 248 12.61 -18.68 10.36
CA GLY A 248 13.51 -19.84 10.32
C GLY A 248 13.37 -20.62 9.02
N GLY A 249 14.43 -21.29 8.63
CA GLY A 249 14.44 -22.11 7.43
C GLY A 249 15.60 -23.10 7.40
N ASP A 250 15.49 -24.05 6.51
CA ASP A 250 16.49 -25.08 6.31
C ASP A 250 16.38 -25.68 4.91
N ARG A 251 17.43 -26.37 4.49
CA ARG A 251 17.50 -27.09 3.22
C ARG A 251 17.91 -28.54 3.45
N PHE A 252 17.24 -29.46 2.79
CA PHE A 252 17.38 -30.89 2.95
C PHE A 252 17.67 -31.56 1.61
N ASP A 253 18.76 -32.30 1.49
CA ASP A 253 19.03 -33.16 0.36
C ASP A 253 18.22 -34.45 0.51
N LEU A 254 17.18 -34.63 -0.29
CA LEU A 254 16.34 -35.81 -0.30
C LEU A 254 16.99 -36.96 -1.09
N SER A 255 17.78 -36.63 -2.12
CA SER A 255 18.60 -37.52 -2.91
C SER A 255 19.72 -36.74 -3.61
N ASP A 256 20.60 -37.40 -4.36
CA ASP A 256 21.66 -36.75 -5.15
C ASP A 256 21.11 -35.75 -6.19
N ASP A 257 19.86 -35.90 -6.62
CA ASP A 257 19.23 -35.14 -7.68
C ASP A 257 18.06 -34.27 -7.18
N ILE A 258 17.69 -34.33 -5.90
CA ILE A 258 16.52 -33.64 -5.34
C ILE A 258 16.86 -33.02 -4.01
N SER A 259 16.72 -31.71 -3.91
CA SER A 259 16.72 -31.02 -2.60
C SER A 259 15.38 -30.34 -2.33
N MET A 260 15.05 -30.23 -1.07
CA MET A 260 13.87 -29.53 -0.57
C MET A 260 14.31 -28.46 0.41
N GLY A 261 13.79 -27.27 0.22
CA GLY A 261 14.02 -26.19 1.17
C GLY A 261 12.70 -25.68 1.77
N VAL A 262 12.79 -25.16 2.99
CA VAL A 262 11.66 -24.56 3.68
C VAL A 262 12.07 -23.26 4.35
N ILE A 263 11.18 -22.28 4.34
CA ILE A 263 11.30 -21.06 5.15
C ILE A 263 9.94 -20.69 5.72
N GLY A 264 9.92 -20.25 6.96
CA GLY A 264 8.74 -19.74 7.61
C GLY A 264 9.03 -18.47 8.41
N SER A 265 8.09 -17.56 8.44
CA SER A 265 8.14 -16.34 9.25
C SER A 265 6.80 -16.11 9.91
N PHE A 266 6.82 -15.60 11.14
CA PHE A 266 5.63 -15.14 11.86
C PHE A 266 5.96 -13.85 12.60
N GLY A 267 5.13 -12.83 12.41
CA GLY A 267 5.27 -11.53 13.06
C GLY A 267 3.99 -11.09 13.75
N TYR A 268 4.15 -10.35 14.83
CA TYR A 268 3.10 -9.67 15.56
C TYR A 268 3.58 -8.29 16.00
N GLY A 269 2.74 -7.26 15.79
CA GLY A 269 2.95 -5.89 16.22
C GLY A 269 1.71 -5.33 16.92
N ASN A 270 1.92 -4.44 17.88
CA ASN A 270 0.87 -3.65 18.51
C ASN A 270 1.38 -2.23 18.72
N SER A 271 0.80 -1.29 18.04
CA SER A 271 1.20 0.11 18.04
C SER A 271 0.04 1.04 18.41
N TRP A 272 0.40 2.15 19.03
CA TRP A 272 -0.51 3.18 19.47
C TRP A 272 -0.03 4.54 19.02
N VAL A 273 -0.97 5.40 18.61
CA VAL A 273 -0.70 6.80 18.31
C VAL A 273 -1.86 7.67 18.78
N ILE A 274 -1.53 8.82 19.41
CA ILE A 274 -2.50 9.88 19.73
C ILE A 274 -2.29 10.98 18.71
N LYS A 275 -3.32 11.27 17.90
CA LYS A 275 -3.32 12.35 16.91
C LYS A 275 -4.14 13.52 17.45
N ASN A 276 -3.49 14.65 17.68
CA ASN A 276 -4.15 15.88 18.04
C ASN A 276 -3.96 16.91 16.93
N GLY A 277 -5.03 17.58 16.53
CA GLY A 277 -4.97 18.50 15.42
C GLY A 277 -6.25 19.32 15.26
N ARG A 278 -6.50 19.74 14.03
CA ARG A 278 -7.66 20.55 13.67
C ARG A 278 -8.31 19.99 12.41
N ARG A 279 -9.61 20.21 12.32
CA ARG A 279 -10.41 19.94 11.14
C ARG A 279 -11.18 21.20 10.77
N GLY A 280 -11.11 21.60 9.52
CA GLY A 280 -11.74 22.82 9.09
C GLY A 280 -12.10 22.83 7.61
N TYR A 281 -12.79 23.85 7.18
CA TYR A 281 -13.13 24.08 5.78
C TYR A 281 -13.32 25.58 5.51
N GLY A 282 -12.93 25.99 4.30
CA GLY A 282 -13.05 27.39 3.88
C GLY A 282 -14.29 27.65 3.02
N PHE A 283 -14.72 28.91 2.96
CA PHE A 283 -15.67 29.38 1.95
C PHE A 283 -15.13 30.60 1.22
N SER A 284 -15.58 30.80 -0.02
CA SER A 284 -15.13 31.95 -0.81
C SER A 284 -15.67 33.26 -0.22
N GLN A 285 -14.79 34.20 0.07
CA GLN A 285 -15.13 35.52 0.61
C GLN A 285 -14.41 36.63 -0.16
N GLY A 286 -15.09 37.16 -1.17
CA GLY A 286 -14.48 38.14 -2.08
C GLY A 286 -13.33 37.53 -2.87
N ASP A 287 -12.13 38.11 -2.77
CA ASP A 287 -10.92 37.60 -3.43
C ASP A 287 -10.14 36.62 -2.55
N GLY A 288 -10.58 36.35 -1.31
CA GLY A 288 -9.93 35.51 -0.33
C GLY A 288 -10.83 34.38 0.17
N LEU A 289 -10.47 33.82 1.35
CA LEU A 289 -11.19 32.76 2.04
C LEU A 289 -11.65 33.21 3.43
N GLY A 290 -12.91 32.86 3.78
CA GLY A 290 -13.40 32.84 5.14
C GLY A 290 -13.38 31.42 5.70
N VAL A 291 -13.34 31.30 7.03
CA VAL A 291 -13.44 30.01 7.72
C VAL A 291 -14.91 29.63 7.83
N PHE A 292 -15.26 28.46 7.29
CA PHE A 292 -16.63 27.94 7.33
C PHE A 292 -16.85 27.21 8.66
N TYR A 293 -15.95 26.31 9.01
CA TYR A 293 -15.83 25.73 10.33
C TYR A 293 -14.36 25.45 10.69
N ASP A 294 -14.07 25.37 11.98
CA ASP A 294 -12.74 25.09 12.51
C ASP A 294 -12.89 24.40 13.87
N GLN A 295 -12.60 23.12 13.89
CA GLN A 295 -12.85 22.23 15.02
C GLN A 295 -11.54 21.60 15.49
N ALA A 296 -11.40 21.38 16.79
CA ALA A 296 -10.31 20.60 17.36
C ALA A 296 -10.59 19.11 17.16
N ARG A 297 -9.59 18.37 16.69
CA ARG A 297 -9.61 16.91 16.55
C ARG A 297 -8.68 16.29 17.58
N SER A 298 -9.12 15.23 18.24
CA SER A 298 -8.29 14.36 19.07
C SER A 298 -8.69 12.92 18.82
N SER A 299 -7.74 12.06 18.46
CA SER A 299 -7.99 10.63 18.29
C SER A 299 -6.90 9.81 18.93
N THR A 300 -7.24 8.56 19.27
CA THR A 300 -6.30 7.53 19.68
C THR A 300 -6.55 6.30 18.85
N GLN A 301 -5.54 5.89 18.14
CA GLN A 301 -5.54 4.74 17.24
C GLN A 301 -4.65 3.66 17.83
N ASN A 302 -5.15 2.43 17.85
CA ASN A 302 -4.37 1.22 18.12
C ASN A 302 -4.36 0.35 16.87
N THR A 303 -3.17 0.03 16.36
CA THR A 303 -3.00 -0.85 15.21
C THR A 303 -2.36 -2.16 15.66
N ILE A 304 -2.95 -3.27 15.26
CA ILE A 304 -2.47 -4.62 15.56
C ILE A 304 -2.18 -5.34 14.25
N ASP A 305 -0.91 -5.67 14.04
CA ASP A 305 -0.42 -6.31 12.82
C ASP A 305 -0.03 -7.75 13.09
N THR A 306 -0.48 -8.66 12.23
CA THR A 306 -0.10 -10.08 12.27
C THR A 306 0.24 -10.53 10.86
N ASN A 307 1.36 -11.20 10.70
CA ASN A 307 1.76 -11.76 9.42
C ASN A 307 2.36 -13.16 9.56
N ALA A 308 2.19 -13.98 8.55
CA ALA A 308 2.79 -15.30 8.46
C ALA A 308 3.16 -15.60 7.01
N LEU A 309 4.37 -16.08 6.79
CA LEU A 309 4.89 -16.55 5.51
C LEU A 309 5.36 -18.00 5.66
N ALA A 310 5.06 -18.82 4.69
CA ALA A 310 5.63 -20.16 4.56
C ALA A 310 5.94 -20.43 3.09
N THR A 311 7.18 -20.82 2.79
CA THR A 311 7.58 -21.25 1.46
C THR A 311 8.25 -22.62 1.53
N VAL A 312 7.85 -23.52 0.61
CA VAL A 312 8.46 -24.81 0.40
C VAL A 312 8.88 -24.90 -1.06
N GLY A 313 10.14 -25.18 -1.31
CA GLY A 313 10.67 -25.31 -2.65
C GLY A 313 11.37 -26.65 -2.85
N PHE A 314 11.40 -27.09 -4.10
CA PHE A 314 12.07 -28.30 -4.56
C PHE A 314 12.96 -27.96 -5.73
N ASP A 315 14.25 -28.28 -5.60
CA ASP A 315 15.17 -28.28 -6.73
C ASP A 315 15.29 -29.71 -7.25
N LEU A 316 15.02 -29.88 -8.53
CA LEU A 316 14.98 -31.16 -9.22
C LEU A 316 16.03 -31.17 -10.33
N PHE A 317 16.98 -32.09 -10.26
CA PHE A 317 18.02 -32.30 -11.28
C PHE A 317 18.87 -31.06 -11.59
N SER A 318 18.97 -30.11 -10.65
CA SER A 318 19.69 -28.81 -10.76
C SER A 318 19.19 -27.83 -11.83
N ASP A 319 18.25 -28.24 -12.65
CA ASP A 319 17.74 -27.45 -13.77
C ASP A 319 16.24 -27.09 -13.66
N HIS A 320 15.58 -27.55 -12.60
CA HIS A 320 14.15 -27.33 -12.39
C HIS A 320 13.88 -26.96 -10.95
N GLU A 321 13.14 -25.89 -10.74
CA GLU A 321 12.70 -25.44 -9.42
C GLU A 321 11.17 -25.36 -9.37
N ILE A 322 10.57 -25.80 -8.27
CA ILE A 322 9.14 -25.60 -7.98
C ILE A 322 9.00 -25.05 -6.57
N LYS A 323 8.28 -23.95 -6.41
CA LYS A 323 8.01 -23.29 -5.12
C LYS A 323 6.52 -23.24 -4.84
N PHE A 324 6.17 -23.44 -3.57
CA PHE A 324 4.85 -23.22 -3.01
C PHE A 324 4.99 -22.15 -1.92
N THR A 325 4.29 -21.04 -2.06
CA THR A 325 4.33 -19.92 -1.11
C THR A 325 2.93 -19.65 -0.57
N GLY A 326 2.79 -19.56 0.74
CA GLY A 326 1.61 -19.06 1.42
C GLY A 326 1.96 -17.83 2.24
N LEU A 327 1.19 -16.76 2.10
CA LEU A 327 1.33 -15.51 2.83
C LEU A 327 -0.02 -15.13 3.43
N VAL A 328 -0.02 -14.74 4.70
CA VAL A 328 -1.16 -14.09 5.36
C VAL A 328 -0.63 -12.82 6.00
N THR A 329 -1.28 -11.71 5.72
CA THR A 329 -1.04 -10.44 6.42
C THR A 329 -2.38 -9.89 6.90
N ARG A 330 -2.38 -9.34 8.11
CA ARG A 330 -3.57 -8.74 8.72
C ARG A 330 -3.14 -7.51 9.49
N SER A 331 -3.86 -6.41 9.24
CA SER A 331 -3.79 -5.19 10.02
C SER A 331 -5.18 -4.88 10.57
N THR A 332 -5.24 -4.58 11.85
CA THR A 332 -6.49 -4.24 12.54
C THR A 332 -6.33 -2.92 13.24
N GLU A 333 -7.26 -2.01 12.98
CA GLU A 333 -7.26 -0.68 13.54
C GLU A 333 -8.46 -0.46 14.45
N LYS A 334 -8.19 0.04 15.65
CA LYS A 334 -9.17 0.44 16.66
C LYS A 334 -8.99 1.91 16.98
N GLU A 335 -9.95 2.75 16.59
CA GLU A 335 -9.88 4.20 16.82
C GLU A 335 -11.01 4.71 17.70
N ALA A 336 -10.67 5.66 18.57
CA ALA A 336 -11.60 6.51 19.29
C ALA A 336 -11.27 7.97 18.98
N ARG A 337 -12.26 8.75 18.51
CA ARG A 337 -12.06 10.12 18.02
C ARG A 337 -13.11 11.08 18.55
N ILE A 338 -12.66 12.30 18.88
CA ILE A 338 -13.52 13.45 19.17
C ILE A 338 -13.14 14.59 18.24
N VAL A 339 -14.16 15.18 17.59
CA VAL A 339 -14.04 16.43 16.85
C VAL A 339 -14.99 17.44 17.50
N GLU A 340 -14.48 18.58 17.95
CA GLU A 340 -15.25 19.56 18.71
C GLU A 340 -14.97 20.99 18.27
N GLY A 341 -16.01 21.79 18.05
CA GLY A 341 -15.91 23.20 17.68
C GLY A 341 -17.22 23.76 17.12
N LEU A 342 -17.12 24.90 16.46
CA LEU A 342 -18.28 25.48 15.75
C LEU A 342 -18.49 24.75 14.43
N ASN A 343 -19.73 24.35 14.17
CA ASN A 343 -20.14 23.81 12.89
C ASN A 343 -20.51 24.93 11.88
N GLU A 344 -20.97 24.54 10.72
CA GLU A 344 -21.39 25.44 9.63
C GLU A 344 -22.46 26.47 10.03
N GLU A 345 -23.32 26.11 10.97
CA GLU A 345 -24.38 26.98 11.51
C GLU A 345 -23.91 27.85 12.68
N SER A 346 -22.60 27.85 12.99
CA SER A 346 -21.99 28.52 14.15
C SER A 346 -22.53 27.99 15.50
N VAL A 347 -22.95 26.74 15.54
CA VAL A 347 -23.37 26.04 16.77
C VAL A 347 -22.20 25.19 17.27
N LEU A 348 -22.01 25.17 18.59
CA LEU A 348 -20.99 24.32 19.19
C LEU A 348 -21.41 22.85 19.08
N GLU A 349 -20.67 22.12 18.30
CA GLU A 349 -20.87 20.72 17.97
C GLU A 349 -19.71 19.88 18.49
N ARG A 350 -20.01 18.65 18.89
CA ARG A 350 -19.03 17.63 19.20
C ARG A 350 -19.46 16.32 18.54
N VAL A 351 -18.55 15.71 17.80
CA VAL A 351 -18.70 14.39 17.16
C VAL A 351 -17.81 13.40 17.89
N ASP A 352 -18.41 12.36 18.45
CA ASP A 352 -17.71 11.23 19.04
C ASP A 352 -17.80 10.05 18.05
N ALA A 353 -16.65 9.49 17.66
CA ALA A 353 -16.56 8.33 16.76
C ALA A 353 -15.78 7.20 17.41
N LEU A 354 -16.28 5.96 17.24
CA LEU A 354 -15.62 4.72 17.63
C LEU A 354 -15.60 3.79 16.43
N GLU A 355 -14.42 3.28 16.08
CA GLU A 355 -14.24 2.54 14.86
C GLU A 355 -13.40 1.28 15.10
N TRP A 356 -13.67 0.26 14.31
CA TRP A 356 -12.89 -0.97 14.23
C TRP A 356 -12.83 -1.43 12.79
N PHE A 357 -11.62 -1.58 12.25
CA PHE A 357 -11.38 -2.03 10.89
C PHE A 357 -10.42 -3.20 10.90
N GLU A 358 -10.72 -4.20 10.12
CA GLU A 358 -9.87 -5.35 9.87
C GLU A 358 -9.53 -5.40 8.38
N GLN A 359 -8.27 -5.40 8.03
CA GLN A 359 -7.76 -5.62 6.69
C GLN A 359 -6.93 -6.90 6.69
N GLN A 360 -7.26 -7.83 5.82
CA GLN A 360 -6.54 -9.09 5.71
C GLN A 360 -6.28 -9.42 4.26
N LEU A 361 -5.06 -9.87 3.96
CA LEU A 361 -4.69 -10.47 2.69
C LEU A 361 -4.21 -11.89 2.94
N TRP A 362 -4.75 -12.84 2.20
CA TRP A 362 -4.25 -14.20 2.13
C TRP A 362 -3.87 -14.52 0.69
N SER A 363 -2.69 -15.10 0.46
CA SER A 363 -2.20 -15.46 -0.87
C SER A 363 -1.57 -16.84 -0.85
N THR A 364 -1.91 -17.64 -1.82
CA THR A 364 -1.27 -18.94 -2.09
C THR A 364 -0.77 -18.96 -3.52
N GLN A 365 0.49 -19.30 -3.69
CA GLN A 365 1.14 -19.30 -4.98
C GLN A 365 1.88 -20.61 -5.24
N VAL A 366 1.92 -21.01 -6.50
CA VAL A 366 2.82 -22.04 -7.00
C VAL A 366 3.59 -21.49 -8.20
N GLN A 367 4.90 -21.68 -8.20
CA GLN A 367 5.79 -21.19 -9.24
C GLN A 367 6.72 -22.31 -9.68
N GLY A 368 7.08 -22.33 -10.95
CA GLY A 368 8.07 -23.26 -11.48
C GLY A 368 9.01 -22.56 -12.45
N GLU A 369 10.29 -22.94 -12.35
CA GLU A 369 11.34 -22.50 -13.26
C GLU A 369 12.03 -23.75 -13.81
N HIS A 370 12.14 -23.85 -15.13
CA HIS A 370 12.65 -25.02 -15.80
C HIS A 370 13.62 -24.63 -16.89
N PHE A 371 14.84 -25.19 -16.84
CA PHE A 371 15.87 -25.07 -17.88
C PHE A 371 15.97 -26.34 -18.69
N PHE A 372 15.87 -26.24 -20.01
CA PHE A 372 15.95 -27.34 -20.94
C PHE A 372 17.18 -27.18 -21.83
N ARG A 373 18.34 -27.64 -21.36
CA ARG A 373 19.63 -27.53 -22.06
C ARG A 373 19.61 -28.17 -23.45
N ASP A 374 18.94 -29.33 -23.58
CA ASP A 374 18.82 -30.08 -24.85
C ASP A 374 17.91 -29.35 -25.85
N LEU A 375 17.12 -28.39 -25.45
CA LEU A 375 16.23 -27.57 -26.27
C LEU A 375 16.77 -26.15 -26.50
N HIS A 376 18.06 -26.01 -26.72
CA HIS A 376 18.75 -24.74 -26.94
C HIS A 376 18.68 -23.81 -25.70
N ASP A 377 18.86 -24.37 -24.52
CA ASP A 377 18.79 -23.63 -23.24
C ASP A 377 17.45 -22.92 -23.02
N LEU A 378 16.36 -23.49 -23.52
CA LEU A 378 15.02 -22.95 -23.32
C LEU A 378 14.70 -22.86 -21.84
N LYS A 379 14.36 -21.65 -21.39
CA LYS A 379 13.86 -21.37 -20.05
C LYS A 379 12.34 -21.26 -20.10
N ILE A 380 11.64 -21.96 -19.21
CA ILE A 380 10.20 -21.82 -19.01
C ILE A 380 9.97 -21.45 -17.55
N GLU A 381 9.26 -20.35 -17.33
CA GLU A 381 8.78 -19.91 -16.03
C GLU A 381 7.26 -19.93 -16.05
N TRP A 382 6.65 -20.43 -14.97
CA TRP A 382 5.20 -20.40 -14.83
C TRP A 382 4.80 -20.11 -13.39
N ARG A 383 3.65 -19.49 -13.25
CA ARG A 383 3.07 -19.17 -11.94
C ARG A 383 1.58 -19.41 -11.96
N GLY A 384 1.04 -19.72 -10.80
CA GLY A 384 -0.38 -19.71 -10.53
C GLY A 384 -0.62 -19.22 -9.13
N SER A 385 -1.59 -18.38 -8.93
CA SER A 385 -1.93 -17.81 -7.63
C SER A 385 -3.44 -17.73 -7.41
N TYR A 386 -3.81 -17.84 -6.14
CA TYR A 386 -5.11 -17.42 -5.64
C TYR A 386 -4.87 -16.55 -4.40
N SER A 387 -5.44 -15.37 -4.41
CA SER A 387 -5.33 -14.41 -3.33
C SER A 387 -6.70 -13.85 -2.98
N GLU A 388 -6.95 -13.64 -1.69
CA GLU A 388 -8.18 -13.07 -1.14
C GLU A 388 -7.82 -11.90 -0.22
N ALA A 389 -8.42 -10.75 -0.44
CA ALA A 389 -8.31 -9.59 0.42
C ALA A 389 -9.69 -9.25 1.00
N VAL A 390 -9.74 -9.12 2.31
CA VAL A 390 -10.97 -8.79 3.04
C VAL A 390 -10.76 -7.53 3.86
N ARG A 391 -11.67 -6.58 3.73
CA ARG A 391 -11.85 -5.53 4.73
C ARG A 391 -13.17 -5.75 5.43
N ASP A 392 -13.11 -5.91 6.74
CA ASP A 392 -14.29 -5.96 7.58
C ASP A 392 -14.30 -4.76 8.54
N ALA A 393 -15.38 -4.00 8.52
CA ALA A 393 -15.66 -2.96 9.49
C ALA A 393 -16.96 -3.35 10.21
N PRO A 394 -16.86 -4.31 11.14
CA PRO A 394 -18.03 -4.85 11.83
C PRO A 394 -18.68 -3.83 12.75
N TYR A 395 -18.06 -2.69 12.99
CA TYR A 395 -18.61 -1.65 13.85
C TYR A 395 -17.96 -0.30 13.63
N GLN A 396 -18.77 0.65 13.21
CA GLN A 396 -18.43 2.07 13.15
C GLN A 396 -19.56 2.86 13.79
N LEU A 397 -19.24 3.69 14.78
CA LEU A 397 -20.19 4.52 15.50
C LEU A 397 -19.83 6.00 15.36
N SER A 398 -20.80 6.84 15.02
CA SER A 398 -20.65 8.29 15.05
C SER A 398 -21.87 8.92 15.76
N ASN A 399 -21.63 9.78 16.74
CA ASN A 399 -22.67 10.48 17.48
C ASN A 399 -22.38 11.97 17.56
N ILE A 400 -23.38 12.77 17.25
CA ILE A 400 -23.27 14.23 17.26
C ILE A 400 -23.96 14.78 18.51
N TYR A 401 -23.25 15.59 19.25
CA TYR A 401 -23.76 16.37 20.38
C TYR A 401 -23.77 17.85 20.02
N ILE A 402 -24.87 18.53 20.35
CA ILE A 402 -25.06 19.96 20.12
C ILE A 402 -25.18 20.69 21.46
N THR A 403 -24.45 21.79 21.61
CA THR A 403 -24.53 22.67 22.75
C THR A 403 -25.35 23.92 22.40
N ASN A 404 -26.44 24.13 23.12
CA ASN A 404 -27.31 25.28 22.88
C ASN A 404 -26.74 26.58 23.48
N ASP A 405 -27.41 27.73 23.21
CA ASP A 405 -27.02 29.07 23.72
C ASP A 405 -26.98 29.18 25.26
N GLN A 406 -27.60 28.24 25.97
CA GLN A 406 -27.60 28.18 27.43
C GLN A 406 -26.41 27.33 27.97
N GLY A 407 -25.57 26.78 27.08
CA GLY A 407 -24.45 25.93 27.44
C GLY A 407 -24.85 24.49 27.80
N VAL A 408 -26.06 24.07 27.40
CA VAL A 408 -26.53 22.68 27.62
C VAL A 408 -26.21 21.85 26.40
N THR A 409 -25.38 20.86 26.61
CA THR A 409 -25.00 19.88 25.57
C THR A 409 -25.98 18.70 25.57
N ARG A 410 -26.43 18.27 24.38
CA ARG A 410 -27.38 17.16 24.20
C ARG A 410 -26.99 16.34 23.01
N LEU A 411 -27.32 15.04 23.02
CA LEU A 411 -27.27 14.22 21.81
C LEU A 411 -28.21 14.83 20.77
N SER A 412 -27.73 14.99 19.55
CA SER A 412 -28.51 15.56 18.45
C SER A 412 -29.68 14.63 18.10
N SER A 413 -30.84 15.23 17.84
CA SER A 413 -32.05 14.52 17.35
C SER A 413 -32.21 14.64 15.83
N SER A 414 -31.22 15.21 15.15
CA SER A 414 -31.23 15.31 13.68
C SER A 414 -31.12 13.91 13.07
N SER A 415 -31.80 13.69 11.94
CA SER A 415 -31.59 12.50 11.12
C SER A 415 -30.12 12.45 10.69
N SER A 416 -29.52 11.29 10.70
CA SER A 416 -28.08 11.05 10.41
C SER A 416 -27.06 11.53 11.44
N ALA A 417 -27.51 12.08 12.59
CA ALA A 417 -26.60 12.53 13.65
C ALA A 417 -26.04 11.37 14.51
N ASN A 418 -26.74 10.28 14.58
CA ASN A 418 -26.34 9.15 15.43
C ASN A 418 -26.36 7.86 14.58
N ARG A 419 -25.18 7.49 14.09
CA ARG A 419 -25.04 6.51 13.03
C ARG A 419 -24.24 5.29 13.48
N PHE A 420 -24.77 4.12 13.15
CA PHE A 420 -24.07 2.84 13.20
C PHE A 420 -23.87 2.33 11.79
N GLN A 421 -22.65 1.98 11.44
CA GLN A 421 -22.31 1.46 10.12
C GLN A 421 -21.55 0.14 10.26
N PHE A 422 -21.89 -0.80 9.38
CA PHE A 422 -21.26 -2.10 9.22
C PHE A 422 -20.91 -2.23 7.75
N SER A 423 -19.65 -2.47 7.40
CA SER A 423 -19.25 -2.58 6.01
C SER A 423 -18.24 -3.70 5.80
N ARG A 424 -18.31 -4.31 4.61
CA ARG A 424 -17.38 -5.37 4.23
C ARG A 424 -17.06 -5.29 2.74
N VAL A 425 -15.80 -5.53 2.42
CA VAL A 425 -15.28 -5.72 1.06
C VAL A 425 -14.60 -7.06 1.03
N ASP A 426 -15.00 -7.90 0.10
CA ASP A 426 -14.34 -9.16 -0.26
C ASP A 426 -13.81 -8.98 -1.68
N ASP A 427 -12.52 -9.26 -1.91
CA ASP A 427 -11.82 -9.07 -3.18
C ASP A 427 -10.92 -10.27 -3.45
N ASP A 428 -11.24 -11.04 -4.47
CA ASP A 428 -10.54 -12.28 -4.84
C ASP A 428 -9.77 -12.08 -6.14
N THR A 429 -8.55 -12.61 -6.25
CA THR A 429 -7.78 -12.63 -7.50
C THR A 429 -7.24 -14.03 -7.78
N THR A 430 -7.52 -14.52 -8.98
CA THR A 430 -6.93 -15.74 -9.54
C THR A 430 -6.01 -15.37 -10.70
N ASP A 431 -4.78 -15.86 -10.69
CA ASP A 431 -3.79 -15.57 -11.74
C ASP A 431 -3.12 -16.86 -12.21
N PHE A 432 -2.83 -16.90 -13.49
CA PHE A 432 -1.97 -17.89 -14.13
C PHE A 432 -1.09 -17.21 -15.17
N GLY A 433 0.21 -17.51 -15.16
CA GLY A 433 1.15 -17.01 -16.15
C GLY A 433 2.13 -18.09 -16.58
N ILE A 434 2.56 -18.01 -17.82
CA ILE A 434 3.64 -18.83 -18.38
C ILE A 434 4.49 -17.98 -19.30
N ASP A 435 5.79 -18.03 -19.10
CA ASP A 435 6.80 -17.28 -19.82
C ASP A 435 7.84 -18.24 -20.38
N ALA A 436 8.21 -18.08 -21.64
CA ALA A 436 9.23 -18.87 -22.32
C ALA A 436 10.29 -17.95 -22.90
N THR A 437 11.54 -18.20 -22.54
CA THR A 437 12.71 -17.49 -23.08
C THR A 437 13.57 -18.47 -23.85
N LEU A 438 13.73 -18.23 -25.14
CA LEU A 438 14.58 -19.02 -26.02
C LEU A 438 15.82 -18.21 -26.39
N PRO A 439 16.98 -18.49 -25.78
CA PRO A 439 18.22 -17.79 -26.10
C PRO A 439 18.77 -18.31 -27.42
N PHE A 440 19.28 -17.39 -28.22
CA PHE A 440 19.99 -17.67 -29.45
C PHE A 440 21.35 -16.98 -29.42
N SER A 441 22.41 -17.76 -29.30
CA SER A 441 23.78 -17.26 -29.32
C SER A 441 24.52 -17.68 -30.58
N ARG A 442 25.16 -16.72 -31.22
CA ARG A 442 25.95 -16.96 -32.43
C ARG A 442 27.44 -17.12 -32.08
N ASN A 443 27.95 -18.35 -32.24
CA ASN A 443 29.36 -18.65 -31.98
C ASN A 443 30.32 -17.91 -32.92
N GLY A 444 31.42 -17.38 -32.44
CA GLY A 444 32.48 -16.76 -33.19
C GLY A 444 32.61 -15.23 -32.99
N ASP A 445 33.46 -14.57 -33.79
CA ASP A 445 33.63 -13.11 -33.80
C ASP A 445 32.36 -12.42 -34.32
N CYS A 446 31.34 -12.40 -33.49
CA CYS A 446 30.05 -11.85 -33.86
C CYS A 446 30.07 -10.32 -33.68
N THR A 447 29.64 -9.60 -34.72
CA THR A 447 29.54 -8.14 -34.73
C THR A 447 28.09 -7.62 -34.69
N LEU A 448 27.10 -8.49 -34.99
CA LEU A 448 25.68 -8.15 -35.05
C LEU A 448 24.82 -9.33 -34.61
N PHE A 449 23.84 -9.08 -33.74
CA PHE A 449 22.90 -10.08 -33.23
C PHE A 449 23.60 -11.25 -32.55
N CYS A 450 24.53 -10.95 -31.63
CA CYS A 450 25.42 -11.94 -31.02
C CYS A 450 24.73 -12.80 -29.98
N GLU A 451 23.91 -12.17 -29.19
CA GLU A 451 23.05 -12.79 -28.19
C GLU A 451 21.65 -12.24 -28.40
N THR A 452 20.67 -13.12 -28.50
CA THR A 452 19.28 -12.75 -28.76
C THR A 452 18.38 -13.69 -28.01
N ASP A 453 17.53 -13.13 -27.17
CA ASP A 453 16.50 -13.86 -26.45
C ASP A 453 15.14 -13.60 -27.12
N PHE A 454 14.48 -14.64 -27.54
CA PHE A 454 13.08 -14.60 -27.94
C PHE A 454 12.22 -14.91 -26.73
N LYS A 455 11.33 -13.99 -26.39
CA LYS A 455 10.46 -14.08 -25.23
C LYS A 455 9.00 -14.18 -25.67
N PHE A 456 8.28 -15.11 -25.11
CA PHE A 456 6.85 -15.34 -25.35
C PHE A 456 6.17 -15.64 -24.04
N GLY A 457 4.94 -15.22 -23.89
CA GLY A 457 4.18 -15.58 -22.71
C GLY A 457 2.69 -15.43 -22.89
N TYR A 458 1.99 -16.04 -21.96
CA TYR A 458 0.55 -15.94 -21.80
C TYR A 458 0.25 -15.69 -20.31
N ALA A 459 -0.72 -14.85 -20.05
CA ALA A 459 -1.21 -14.58 -18.70
C ALA A 459 -2.74 -14.49 -18.71
N TYR A 460 -3.37 -15.05 -17.68
CA TYR A 460 -4.77 -14.92 -17.34
C TYR A 460 -4.88 -14.36 -15.94
N ALA A 461 -5.75 -13.39 -15.73
CA ALA A 461 -6.08 -12.88 -14.41
C ALA A 461 -7.57 -12.58 -14.32
N GLU A 462 -8.18 -12.97 -13.21
CA GLU A 462 -9.56 -12.67 -12.86
C GLU A 462 -9.59 -12.08 -11.46
N ASN A 463 -10.25 -10.93 -11.31
CA ASN A 463 -10.44 -10.27 -10.04
C ASN A 463 -11.94 -10.04 -9.83
N ASP A 464 -12.47 -10.61 -8.73
CA ASP A 464 -13.86 -10.50 -8.31
C ASP A 464 -13.95 -9.71 -7.02
N ARG A 465 -14.81 -8.69 -6.97
CA ARG A 465 -15.04 -7.88 -5.77
C ARG A 465 -16.51 -7.81 -5.41
N GLU A 466 -16.81 -8.00 -4.13
CA GLU A 466 -18.10 -7.73 -3.51
C GLU A 466 -17.93 -6.67 -2.41
N ALA A 467 -18.71 -5.60 -2.45
CA ALA A 467 -18.70 -4.56 -1.41
C ALA A 467 -20.12 -4.29 -0.92
N ARG A 468 -20.28 -4.25 0.40
CA ARG A 468 -21.58 -4.02 1.04
C ARG A 468 -21.45 -3.16 2.29
N ALA A 469 -22.45 -2.32 2.55
CA ALA A 469 -22.56 -1.54 3.76
C ALA A 469 -24.01 -1.58 4.30
N PHE A 470 -24.13 -1.51 5.61
CA PHE A 470 -25.41 -1.35 6.32
C PHE A 470 -25.28 -0.13 7.23
N ILE A 471 -26.17 0.83 7.07
CA ILE A 471 -26.12 2.08 7.81
C ILE A 471 -27.43 2.26 8.56
N TYR A 472 -27.38 2.45 9.86
CA TYR A 472 -28.53 2.65 10.75
C TYR A 472 -28.39 3.98 11.48
N ASP A 473 -29.38 4.85 11.31
CA ASP A 473 -29.47 6.10 12.07
C ASP A 473 -30.45 5.93 13.22
N ILE A 474 -30.04 6.32 14.43
CA ILE A 474 -30.91 6.37 15.61
C ILE A 474 -31.46 7.77 15.73
N ASN A 475 -32.80 7.85 15.63
CA ASN A 475 -33.55 9.08 15.86
C ASN A 475 -34.20 9.03 17.24
N GLY A 476 -33.98 10.04 18.06
CA GLY A 476 -34.56 10.16 19.39
C GLY A 476 -35.30 11.46 19.58
N THR A 477 -36.53 11.36 20.13
CA THR A 477 -37.32 12.53 20.53
C THR A 477 -37.41 12.58 22.04
N GLY A 478 -36.85 13.62 22.64
CA GLY A 478 -36.91 13.79 24.10
C GLY A 478 -35.53 13.79 24.72
N ALA A 479 -35.00 14.95 24.84
CA ALA A 479 -33.69 15.21 25.29
C ALA A 479 -33.38 14.64 26.67
N THR A 480 -32.31 13.86 26.71
CA THR A 480 -31.56 13.71 27.93
C THR A 480 -30.64 14.92 28.04
N ASP A 481 -30.85 15.75 29.06
CA ASP A 481 -29.98 16.90 29.31
C ASP A 481 -28.63 16.42 29.83
N GLY A 482 -27.56 16.93 29.23
CA GLY A 482 -26.20 16.67 29.68
C GLY A 482 -25.45 15.58 28.93
N LEU A 483 -24.15 15.53 29.13
CA LEU A 483 -23.23 14.48 28.65
C LEU A 483 -23.33 13.24 29.56
N ASN A 484 -24.46 12.56 29.53
CA ASN A 484 -24.57 11.22 30.12
C ASN A 484 -23.80 10.21 29.26
N PRO A 485 -23.31 9.10 29.81
CA PRO A 485 -22.77 8.02 29.03
C PRO A 485 -23.76 7.56 27.95
N LEU A 486 -23.25 7.27 26.76
CA LEU A 486 -24.09 7.01 25.58
C LEU A 486 -24.99 5.77 25.75
N ASP A 487 -24.48 4.73 26.42
CA ASP A 487 -25.24 3.54 26.80
C ASP A 487 -26.47 3.87 27.64
N TYR A 488 -26.33 4.80 28.61
CA TYR A 488 -27.47 5.27 29.41
C TYR A 488 -28.49 6.04 28.56
N ILE A 489 -28.01 6.89 27.65
CA ILE A 489 -28.89 7.68 26.76
C ILE A 489 -29.72 6.74 25.88
N TYR A 490 -29.08 5.78 25.21
CA TYR A 490 -29.76 4.84 24.33
C TYR A 490 -30.71 3.90 25.11
N ALA A 491 -30.28 3.37 26.25
CA ALA A 491 -31.15 2.58 27.12
C ALA A 491 -32.42 3.36 27.54
N TYR A 492 -32.26 4.68 27.85
CA TYR A 492 -33.41 5.53 28.18
C TYR A 492 -34.33 5.75 26.97
N LEU A 493 -33.77 6.03 25.78
CA LEU A 493 -34.54 6.28 24.56
C LEU A 493 -35.39 5.05 24.17
N PHE A 494 -34.83 3.86 24.16
CA PHE A 494 -35.52 2.64 23.77
C PHE A 494 -36.46 2.13 24.86
N ALA A 495 -36.08 2.18 26.14
CA ALA A 495 -36.98 1.76 27.25
C ALA A 495 -38.24 2.61 27.34
N ASN A 496 -38.20 3.88 26.90
CA ASN A 496 -39.36 4.79 26.94
C ASN A 496 -40.07 4.94 25.57
N ASN A 497 -39.70 4.16 24.55
CA ASN A 497 -40.20 4.26 23.17
C ASN A 497 -40.00 5.68 22.57
N LEU A 498 -38.94 6.35 22.92
CA LEU A 498 -38.56 7.68 22.42
C LEU A 498 -37.50 7.60 21.29
N GLY A 499 -36.89 6.42 21.10
CA GLY A 499 -35.94 6.10 20.06
C GLY A 499 -36.54 5.29 18.93
N SER A 500 -36.12 5.53 17.70
CA SER A 500 -36.40 4.73 16.52
C SER A 500 -35.15 4.53 15.71
N VAL A 501 -35.06 3.40 15.01
CA VAL A 501 -33.97 3.10 14.09
C VAL A 501 -34.46 3.26 12.66
N THR A 502 -33.67 3.92 11.82
CA THR A 502 -33.95 4.04 10.39
C THR A 502 -32.74 3.46 9.65
N GLU A 503 -32.97 2.50 8.77
CA GLU A 503 -31.92 2.03 7.86
C GLU A 503 -31.80 3.02 6.70
N ILE A 504 -30.59 3.47 6.44
CA ILE A 504 -30.28 4.22 5.22
C ILE A 504 -30.04 3.20 4.13
N ALA A 505 -31.14 2.68 3.60
CA ALA A 505 -31.16 1.75 2.50
C ALA A 505 -32.18 2.22 1.47
N GLY A 506 -32.07 1.70 0.28
CA GLY A 506 -33.07 1.91 -0.77
C GLY A 506 -32.49 2.61 -1.97
N GLU A 507 -33.45 2.92 -2.86
CA GLU A 507 -33.17 3.35 -4.23
C GLU A 507 -32.36 4.66 -4.35
N GLN A 508 -32.22 5.44 -3.28
CA GLN A 508 -31.45 6.69 -3.28
C GLN A 508 -29.99 6.53 -2.83
N PHE A 509 -29.67 5.40 -2.15
CA PHE A 509 -28.35 5.15 -1.60
C PHE A 509 -28.02 3.66 -1.74
N PRO A 510 -27.70 3.18 -2.95
CA PRO A 510 -27.23 1.82 -3.13
C PRO A 510 -25.92 1.62 -2.37
N GLN A 511 -25.86 0.54 -1.60
CA GLN A 511 -24.75 0.27 -0.67
C GLN A 511 -24.11 -1.09 -0.98
N TYR A 512 -24.42 -1.65 -2.12
CA TYR A 512 -23.93 -2.95 -2.55
C TYR A 512 -23.53 -2.90 -4.02
N TYR A 513 -22.37 -3.40 -4.33
CA TYR A 513 -21.97 -3.67 -5.69
C TYR A 513 -21.13 -4.96 -5.78
N VAL A 514 -21.21 -5.60 -6.93
CA VAL A 514 -20.31 -6.65 -7.38
C VAL A 514 -19.56 -6.16 -8.60
N ALA A 515 -18.29 -6.53 -8.70
CA ALA A 515 -17.46 -6.13 -9.81
C ALA A 515 -16.53 -7.27 -10.22
N THR A 516 -16.24 -7.36 -11.51
CA THR A 516 -15.33 -8.34 -12.08
C THR A 516 -14.38 -7.66 -13.06
N LEU A 517 -13.14 -8.14 -13.11
CA LEU A 517 -12.17 -7.81 -14.16
C LEU A 517 -11.50 -9.10 -14.60
N GLU A 518 -11.80 -9.53 -15.82
CA GLU A 518 -11.17 -10.67 -16.47
C GLU A 518 -10.21 -10.17 -17.55
N THR A 519 -9.00 -10.71 -17.60
CA THR A 519 -7.96 -10.33 -18.56
C THR A 519 -7.26 -11.55 -19.11
N ASP A 520 -7.35 -11.74 -20.42
CA ASP A 520 -6.57 -12.69 -21.21
C ASP A 520 -5.46 -11.94 -21.95
N ALA A 521 -4.22 -12.40 -21.80
CA ALA A 521 -3.09 -11.70 -22.39
C ALA A 521 -2.07 -12.63 -23.02
N ALA A 522 -1.48 -12.18 -24.12
CA ALA A 522 -0.33 -12.85 -24.73
C ALA A 522 0.70 -11.82 -25.18
N TYR A 523 1.98 -12.16 -25.08
CA TYR A 523 3.04 -11.28 -25.56
C TYR A 523 4.11 -12.01 -26.34
N ALA A 524 4.82 -11.24 -27.18
CA ALA A 524 6.03 -11.67 -27.85
C ALA A 524 7.04 -10.53 -27.82
N GLY A 525 8.30 -10.89 -27.63
CA GLY A 525 9.40 -9.94 -27.56
C GLY A 525 10.72 -10.51 -28.03
N VAL A 526 11.64 -9.63 -28.34
CA VAL A 526 13.03 -9.93 -28.66
C VAL A 526 13.94 -8.98 -27.91
N ASP A 527 14.93 -9.54 -27.25
CA ASP A 527 15.97 -8.80 -26.55
C ASP A 527 17.31 -9.21 -27.14
N THR A 528 18.02 -8.28 -27.74
CA THR A 528 19.19 -8.64 -28.57
C THR A 528 20.34 -7.67 -28.38
N GLN A 529 21.54 -8.23 -28.26
CA GLN A 529 22.78 -7.47 -28.36
C GLN A 529 23.07 -7.16 -29.83
N LEU A 530 22.58 -5.99 -30.31
CA LEU A 530 22.73 -5.56 -31.71
C LEU A 530 24.20 -5.40 -32.10
N THR A 531 24.99 -4.80 -31.22
CA THR A 531 26.45 -4.64 -31.34
C THR A 531 27.08 -4.79 -29.94
N PRO A 532 28.40 -4.92 -29.78
CA PRO A 532 29.02 -4.96 -28.45
C PRO A 532 28.66 -3.76 -27.54
N TYR A 533 28.13 -2.69 -28.12
CA TYR A 533 27.82 -1.43 -27.42
C TYR A 533 26.32 -1.11 -27.36
N ILE A 534 25.49 -1.80 -28.14
CA ILE A 534 24.06 -1.47 -28.26
C ILE A 534 23.25 -2.75 -28.08
N ARG A 535 22.35 -2.72 -27.10
CA ARG A 535 21.30 -3.73 -26.87
C ARG A 535 19.95 -3.10 -27.21
N ALA A 536 19.04 -3.88 -27.76
CA ALA A 536 17.67 -3.47 -28.04
C ALA A 536 16.68 -4.52 -27.56
N ALA A 537 15.69 -4.11 -26.79
CA ALA A 537 14.55 -4.93 -26.41
C ALA A 537 13.29 -4.34 -27.07
N LEU A 538 12.59 -5.18 -27.81
CA LEU A 538 11.36 -4.83 -28.55
C LEU A 538 10.30 -5.88 -28.27
N GLY A 539 9.05 -5.47 -28.07
CA GLY A 539 7.99 -6.43 -27.93
C GLY A 539 6.61 -5.79 -27.96
N VAL A 540 5.61 -6.62 -27.93
CA VAL A 540 4.22 -6.21 -27.90
C VAL A 540 3.42 -7.19 -27.07
N ARG A 541 2.51 -6.67 -26.29
CA ARG A 541 1.51 -7.42 -25.53
C ARG A 541 0.13 -7.11 -26.10
N PHE A 542 -0.71 -8.12 -26.21
CA PHE A 542 -2.13 -8.03 -26.49
C PHE A 542 -2.91 -8.42 -25.24
N GLU A 543 -3.92 -7.63 -24.90
CA GLU A 543 -4.88 -7.96 -23.84
C GLU A 543 -6.30 -7.87 -24.37
N ASP A 544 -7.11 -8.88 -24.00
CA ASP A 544 -8.56 -8.88 -24.12
C ASP A 544 -9.11 -8.80 -22.69
N ALA A 545 -9.79 -7.72 -22.37
CA ALA A 545 -10.18 -7.45 -20.99
C ALA A 545 -11.65 -7.01 -20.90
N ILE A 546 -12.38 -7.61 -19.94
CA ILE A 546 -13.75 -7.28 -19.62
C ILE A 546 -13.80 -6.86 -18.17
N GLN A 547 -14.21 -5.61 -17.94
CA GLN A 547 -14.47 -5.06 -16.61
C GLN A 547 -15.95 -4.74 -16.48
N ALA A 548 -16.62 -5.31 -15.47
CA ALA A 548 -18.03 -5.10 -15.21
C ALA A 548 -18.26 -4.71 -13.74
N VAL A 549 -19.16 -3.76 -13.51
CA VAL A 549 -19.59 -3.35 -12.16
C VAL A 549 -21.11 -3.26 -12.15
N ASP A 550 -21.77 -4.06 -11.30
CA ASP A 550 -23.21 -4.07 -11.08
C ASP A 550 -23.53 -3.55 -9.68
N THR A 551 -24.30 -2.46 -9.61
CA THR A 551 -24.68 -1.82 -8.35
C THR A 551 -26.14 -2.12 -8.02
N GLN A 552 -26.39 -2.58 -6.80
CA GLN A 552 -27.69 -3.07 -6.36
C GLN A 552 -28.11 -2.47 -5.00
N VAL A 553 -29.41 -2.53 -4.70
CA VAL A 553 -29.95 -2.21 -3.37
C VAL A 553 -30.07 -3.48 -2.54
N ILE A 554 -29.55 -3.46 -1.32
CA ILE A 554 -29.70 -4.58 -0.39
C ILE A 554 -31.18 -4.72 -0.02
N GLY A 555 -31.78 -5.91 -0.25
CA GLY A 555 -33.20 -6.21 0.06
C GLY A 555 -34.22 -5.58 -0.88
N GLY A 556 -33.76 -4.91 -1.96
CA GLY A 556 -34.62 -4.35 -2.99
C GLY A 556 -35.09 -5.37 -4.03
N ASP A 557 -36.00 -4.95 -4.90
CA ASP A 557 -36.37 -5.73 -6.07
C ASP A 557 -35.19 -5.70 -7.06
N LEU A 558 -34.66 -6.87 -7.45
CA LEU A 558 -33.59 -7.05 -8.42
C LEU A 558 -33.91 -6.42 -9.81
N SER A 559 -35.14 -5.96 -10.02
CA SER A 559 -35.52 -5.22 -11.23
C SER A 559 -35.02 -3.77 -11.24
N ASN A 560 -34.61 -3.21 -10.11
CA ASN A 560 -34.06 -1.86 -9.99
C ASN A 560 -32.53 -1.94 -10.06
N ASN A 561 -32.02 -2.20 -11.25
CA ASN A 561 -30.58 -2.15 -11.53
C ASN A 561 -30.17 -0.68 -11.73
N PHE A 562 -29.23 -0.17 -10.91
CA PHE A 562 -28.74 1.21 -10.97
C PHE A 562 -27.80 1.47 -12.15
N GLY A 563 -27.60 0.49 -12.98
CA GLY A 563 -26.75 0.53 -14.14
C GLY A 563 -25.55 -0.38 -13.99
N GLU A 564 -25.40 -1.23 -14.96
CA GLU A 564 -24.19 -2.00 -15.18
C GLU A 564 -23.20 -1.12 -15.95
N ALA A 565 -22.01 -0.91 -15.37
CA ALA A 565 -20.89 -0.33 -16.09
C ALA A 565 -20.08 -1.48 -16.68
N VAL A 566 -19.91 -1.51 -18.02
CA VAL A 566 -19.10 -2.53 -18.70
C VAL A 566 -18.09 -1.85 -19.60
N ILE A 567 -16.83 -2.22 -19.46
CA ILE A 567 -15.73 -1.85 -20.34
C ILE A 567 -15.20 -3.16 -20.92
N ASP A 568 -15.42 -3.37 -22.23
CA ASP A 568 -14.98 -4.57 -22.99
C ASP A 568 -14.06 -4.07 -24.10
N GLU A 569 -12.75 -4.30 -23.95
CA GLU A 569 -11.74 -3.72 -24.83
C GLU A 569 -10.59 -4.69 -25.13
N GLN A 570 -10.12 -4.59 -26.36
CA GLN A 570 -8.94 -5.29 -26.86
C GLN A 570 -7.84 -4.26 -27.12
N ASN A 571 -6.71 -4.40 -26.44
CA ASN A 571 -5.63 -3.42 -26.48
C ASN A 571 -4.29 -4.05 -26.87
N TRP A 572 -3.46 -3.26 -27.55
CA TRP A 572 -2.09 -3.60 -27.89
C TRP A 572 -1.13 -2.66 -27.19
N PHE A 573 -0.13 -3.21 -26.52
CA PHE A 573 0.86 -2.48 -25.72
C PHE A 573 2.26 -2.70 -26.32
N PRO A 574 2.69 -1.88 -27.28
CA PRO A 574 4.04 -1.93 -27.82
C PRO A 574 5.03 -1.35 -26.80
N ALA A 575 6.22 -1.97 -26.73
CA ALA A 575 7.33 -1.45 -25.94
C ALA A 575 8.65 -1.61 -26.70
N ALA A 576 9.51 -0.61 -26.56
CA ALA A 576 10.83 -0.58 -27.16
C ALA A 576 11.83 0.08 -26.23
N THR A 577 12.95 -0.59 -25.98
CA THR A 577 14.07 -0.01 -25.20
C THR A 577 15.37 -0.20 -25.97
N ILE A 578 16.19 0.81 -26.00
CA ILE A 578 17.55 0.79 -26.56
C ILE A 578 18.51 1.16 -25.43
N THR A 579 19.50 0.30 -25.20
CA THR A 579 20.57 0.52 -24.24
C THR A 579 21.88 0.66 -25.00
N TRP A 580 22.58 1.79 -24.79
CA TRP A 580 23.85 2.11 -25.38
C TRP A 580 24.94 2.20 -24.31
N ASN A 581 25.97 1.35 -24.43
CA ASN A 581 27.14 1.32 -23.53
C ASN A 581 28.35 1.87 -24.28
N PRO A 582 28.54 3.21 -24.37
CA PRO A 582 29.66 3.81 -25.12
C PRO A 582 31.01 3.45 -24.53
N VAL A 583 31.07 3.27 -23.22
CA VAL A 583 32.23 2.74 -22.44
C VAL A 583 31.66 1.80 -21.37
N GLU A 584 32.55 0.99 -20.77
CA GLU A 584 32.16 -0.07 -19.82
C GLU A 584 31.34 0.47 -18.61
N ASP A 585 31.68 1.67 -18.15
CA ASP A 585 31.04 2.27 -16.95
C ASP A 585 29.88 3.22 -17.25
N LEU A 586 29.57 3.48 -18.52
CA LEU A 586 28.50 4.39 -18.91
C LEU A 586 27.42 3.66 -19.71
N GLN A 587 26.21 3.74 -19.24
CA GLN A 587 25.02 3.18 -19.89
C GLN A 587 24.00 4.28 -20.15
N VAL A 588 23.46 4.35 -21.37
CA VAL A 588 22.37 5.26 -21.75
C VAL A 588 21.21 4.43 -22.26
N ARG A 589 20.05 4.59 -21.65
CA ARG A 589 18.81 3.89 -22.02
C ARG A 589 17.80 4.86 -22.58
N ALA A 590 17.11 4.49 -23.63
CA ALA A 590 15.96 5.20 -24.16
C ALA A 590 14.78 4.22 -24.31
N GLY A 591 13.63 4.58 -23.79
CA GLY A 591 12.44 3.75 -23.78
C GLY A 591 11.23 4.45 -24.37
N TYR A 592 10.37 3.68 -25.06
CA TYR A 592 9.02 4.08 -25.50
C TYR A 592 8.05 2.97 -25.22
N SER A 593 6.86 3.30 -24.70
CA SER A 593 5.77 2.34 -24.58
C SER A 593 4.40 2.99 -24.60
N GLU A 594 3.39 2.22 -24.97
CA GLU A 594 1.98 2.58 -24.82
C GLU A 594 1.34 1.63 -23.81
N THR A 595 0.56 2.19 -22.89
CA THR A 595 -0.04 1.48 -21.76
C THR A 595 -1.40 2.12 -21.43
N LEU A 596 -2.12 1.57 -20.44
CA LEU A 596 -3.36 2.15 -19.98
C LEU A 596 -3.47 2.11 -18.45
N THR A 597 -4.51 2.77 -17.94
CA THR A 597 -5.02 2.59 -16.58
C THR A 597 -6.54 2.48 -16.63
N ARG A 598 -7.09 1.45 -15.98
CA ARG A 598 -8.53 1.23 -15.91
C ARG A 598 -9.14 2.01 -14.76
N PRO A 599 -10.41 2.46 -14.86
CA PRO A 599 -11.15 2.94 -13.70
C PRO A 599 -11.18 1.88 -12.61
N GLN A 600 -11.09 2.30 -11.37
CA GLN A 600 -11.26 1.39 -10.24
C GLN A 600 -12.74 0.99 -10.12
N PHE A 601 -13.04 -0.18 -9.55
CA PHE A 601 -14.40 -0.67 -9.41
C PHE A 601 -15.32 0.33 -8.70
N ARG A 602 -14.81 0.94 -7.64
CA ARG A 602 -15.53 1.95 -6.86
C ARG A 602 -15.81 3.23 -7.64
N GLU A 603 -14.93 3.60 -8.57
CA GLU A 603 -15.11 4.77 -9.43
C GLU A 603 -16.22 4.57 -10.44
N LEU A 604 -16.46 3.31 -10.87
CA LEU A 604 -17.55 2.93 -11.75
C LEU A 604 -18.88 2.70 -11.02
N ALA A 605 -18.84 2.29 -9.72
CA ALA A 605 -20.02 1.96 -8.94
C ALA A 605 -20.80 3.22 -8.52
N PRO A 606 -22.03 3.48 -9.01
CA PRO A 606 -22.85 4.59 -8.55
C PRO A 606 -23.45 4.33 -7.15
N ALA A 607 -22.74 3.65 -6.29
CA ALA A 607 -23.05 3.43 -4.90
C ALA A 607 -22.48 4.54 -4.02
N VAL A 608 -23.20 4.97 -2.99
CA VAL A 608 -22.71 5.94 -2.02
C VAL A 608 -21.83 5.25 -1.01
N PHE A 609 -20.64 5.79 -0.80
CA PHE A 609 -19.70 5.39 0.24
C PHE A 609 -19.30 6.60 1.07
N VAL A 610 -19.32 6.47 2.36
CA VAL A 610 -18.86 7.52 3.28
C VAL A 610 -17.44 7.22 3.71
N ASN A 611 -16.53 8.14 3.44
CA ASN A 611 -15.21 8.11 4.05
C ASN A 611 -15.34 8.66 5.47
N THR A 612 -15.15 7.82 6.47
CA THR A 612 -15.31 8.18 7.89
C THR A 612 -14.23 9.12 8.41
N GLU A 613 -13.07 9.18 7.76
CA GLU A 613 -12.02 10.12 8.14
C GLU A 613 -12.34 11.55 7.70
N THR A 614 -12.90 11.70 6.50
CA THR A 614 -13.17 13.00 5.90
C THR A 614 -14.64 13.38 5.92
N ASP A 615 -15.57 12.46 6.28
CA ASP A 615 -17.02 12.55 6.13
C ASP A 615 -17.46 12.88 4.69
N ALA A 616 -16.59 12.65 3.71
CA ALA A 616 -16.91 12.86 2.31
C ALA A 616 -17.75 11.70 1.76
N ASN A 617 -18.81 12.04 1.05
CA ASN A 617 -19.62 11.06 0.32
C ASN A 617 -19.02 10.87 -1.06
N PHE A 618 -18.59 9.64 -1.37
CA PHE A 618 -18.13 9.25 -2.69
C PHE A 618 -19.26 8.65 -3.52
N PHE A 619 -19.28 9.00 -4.79
CA PHE A 619 -20.28 8.54 -5.74
C PHE A 619 -19.61 8.20 -7.08
N GLY A 620 -19.69 6.97 -7.52
CA GLY A 620 -19.05 6.53 -8.75
C GLY A 620 -19.73 7.05 -10.03
N ASN A 621 -18.98 7.00 -11.13
CA ASN A 621 -19.41 7.39 -12.46
C ASN A 621 -19.30 6.20 -13.43
N PRO A 622 -20.42 5.52 -13.76
CA PRO A 622 -20.42 4.33 -14.64
C PRO A 622 -20.06 4.64 -16.09
N TYR A 623 -19.78 5.87 -16.43
CA TYR A 623 -19.44 6.34 -17.79
C TYR A 623 -17.96 6.64 -17.97
N LEU A 624 -17.13 6.29 -16.99
CA LEU A 624 -15.67 6.38 -17.12
C LEU A 624 -15.15 5.42 -18.18
N VAL A 625 -14.06 5.83 -18.80
CA VAL A 625 -13.32 5.05 -19.80
C VAL A 625 -11.87 4.90 -19.36
N ASN A 626 -11.14 3.99 -19.98
CA ASN A 626 -9.71 3.78 -19.71
C ASN A 626 -8.91 5.06 -20.03
N ALA A 627 -7.91 5.34 -19.20
CA ALA A 627 -6.89 6.34 -19.47
C ALA A 627 -5.76 5.69 -20.28
N GLU A 628 -5.46 6.22 -21.46
CA GLU A 628 -4.38 5.73 -22.32
C GLU A 628 -3.12 6.57 -22.11
N ILE A 629 -1.96 5.90 -22.04
CA ILE A 629 -0.70 6.55 -21.66
C ILE A 629 0.40 6.22 -22.66
N LYS A 630 1.06 7.28 -23.20
CA LYS A 630 2.31 7.14 -23.94
C LYS A 630 3.47 7.57 -23.09
N ASN A 631 4.43 6.68 -22.94
CA ASN A 631 5.59 6.85 -22.08
C ASN A 631 6.86 7.03 -22.90
N TYR A 632 7.69 8.00 -22.54
CA TYR A 632 9.00 8.28 -23.12
C TYR A 632 10.00 8.44 -21.99
N ASP A 633 11.06 7.64 -21.99
CA ASP A 633 12.11 7.62 -20.99
C ASP A 633 13.48 7.78 -21.62
N LEU A 634 14.35 8.56 -20.99
CA LEU A 634 15.77 8.66 -21.32
C LEU A 634 16.58 8.69 -20.04
N ARG A 635 17.51 7.76 -19.84
CA ARG A 635 18.32 7.67 -18.63
C ARG A 635 19.78 7.43 -18.98
N ALA A 636 20.69 8.13 -18.31
CA ALA A 636 22.13 7.92 -18.34
C ALA A 636 22.60 7.50 -16.94
N GLU A 637 23.41 6.45 -16.88
CA GLU A 637 23.92 5.85 -15.66
C GLU A 637 25.44 5.69 -15.77
N TYR A 638 26.15 6.24 -14.79
CA TYR A 638 27.60 6.09 -14.70
C TYR A 638 27.96 5.33 -13.43
N TYR A 639 28.63 4.21 -13.58
CA TYR A 639 29.03 3.31 -12.50
C TYR A 639 30.50 3.53 -12.15
N PHE A 640 30.79 4.12 -10.99
CA PHE A 640 32.18 4.36 -10.50
C PHE A 640 32.83 3.07 -10.00
N ALA A 641 32.02 2.19 -9.39
CA ALA A 641 32.38 0.90 -8.85
C ALA A 641 31.11 0.04 -8.68
N ARG A 642 31.28 -1.18 -8.18
CA ARG A 642 30.14 -2.04 -7.78
C ARG A 642 29.33 -1.33 -6.70
N SER A 643 28.03 -1.17 -6.87
CA SER A 643 27.10 -0.44 -5.97
C SER A 643 27.40 1.05 -5.80
N GLN A 644 28.18 1.68 -6.68
CA GLN A 644 28.44 3.11 -6.65
C GLN A 644 28.16 3.71 -8.02
N PHE A 645 27.22 4.63 -8.09
CA PHE A 645 26.72 5.15 -9.36
C PHE A 645 26.21 6.59 -9.24
N ALA A 646 26.12 7.25 -10.38
CA ALA A 646 25.33 8.46 -10.56
C ALA A 646 24.42 8.29 -11.76
N THR A 647 23.17 8.69 -11.63
CA THR A 647 22.19 8.58 -12.71
C THR A 647 21.46 9.88 -12.93
N ILE A 648 21.08 10.13 -14.18
CA ILE A 648 20.13 11.17 -14.56
C ILE A 648 19.10 10.58 -15.50
N GLY A 649 17.83 10.74 -15.18
CA GLY A 649 16.69 10.29 -15.98
C GLY A 649 15.80 11.45 -16.37
N LEU A 650 15.26 11.40 -17.57
CA LEU A 650 14.23 12.29 -18.08
C LEU A 650 13.02 11.43 -18.44
N PHE A 651 11.83 11.85 -18.08
CA PHE A 651 10.60 11.18 -18.46
C PHE A 651 9.57 12.18 -18.96
N TYR A 652 8.76 11.73 -19.92
CA TYR A 652 7.61 12.47 -20.45
C TYR A 652 6.47 11.50 -20.70
N LYS A 653 5.27 11.86 -20.27
CA LYS A 653 4.05 11.07 -20.43
C LYS A 653 2.93 11.93 -21.02
N GLU A 654 2.23 11.36 -21.98
CA GLU A 654 0.97 11.90 -22.50
C GLU A 654 -0.16 10.99 -22.04
N VAL A 655 -1.15 11.54 -21.37
CA VAL A 655 -2.31 10.80 -20.87
C VAL A 655 -3.56 11.31 -21.56
N ALA A 656 -4.23 10.43 -22.29
CA ALA A 656 -5.57 10.69 -22.80
C ALA A 656 -6.60 10.17 -21.80
N ASN A 657 -7.65 10.93 -21.57
CA ASN A 657 -8.72 10.60 -20.63
C ASN A 657 -8.25 10.31 -19.18
N PRO A 658 -7.32 11.09 -18.59
CA PRO A 658 -6.93 10.87 -17.19
C PRO A 658 -8.16 10.93 -16.29
N ILE A 659 -8.21 10.04 -15.29
CA ILE A 659 -9.30 9.99 -14.32
C ILE A 659 -8.98 10.94 -13.18
N GLU A 660 -9.86 11.92 -12.97
CA GLU A 660 -9.71 12.96 -11.95
C GLU A 660 -10.89 12.94 -10.98
N GLU A 661 -10.58 13.03 -9.70
CA GLU A 661 -11.57 13.23 -8.65
C GLU A 661 -12.01 14.70 -8.64
N ILE A 662 -13.32 14.94 -8.59
CA ILE A 662 -13.90 16.26 -8.48
C ILE A 662 -14.88 16.35 -7.32
N LEU A 663 -14.95 17.54 -6.71
CA LEU A 663 -15.95 17.87 -5.72
C LEU A 663 -17.20 18.48 -6.38
N VAL A 664 -18.35 17.91 -6.07
CA VAL A 664 -19.65 18.38 -6.55
C VAL A 664 -20.37 19.10 -5.42
N PRO A 665 -20.79 20.37 -5.62
CA PRO A 665 -21.55 21.09 -4.61
C PRO A 665 -22.96 20.52 -4.48
N ALA A 666 -23.24 19.90 -3.33
CA ALA A 666 -24.56 19.49 -2.88
C ALA A 666 -24.82 20.09 -1.49
N GLU A 667 -25.83 19.67 -0.77
CA GLU A 667 -26.05 20.09 0.65
C GLU A 667 -24.84 19.69 1.49
N THR A 668 -24.31 18.47 1.27
CA THR A 668 -22.99 18.02 1.72
C THR A 668 -22.06 17.92 0.51
N LEU A 669 -20.75 18.15 0.70
CA LEU A 669 -19.76 17.94 -0.36
C LEU A 669 -19.78 16.47 -0.79
N GLN A 670 -19.93 16.26 -2.09
CA GLN A 670 -19.88 14.95 -2.70
C GLN A 670 -18.67 14.86 -3.61
N THR A 671 -18.01 13.74 -3.59
CA THR A 671 -16.87 13.43 -4.45
C THR A 671 -17.32 12.47 -5.55
N THR A 672 -16.94 12.74 -6.79
CA THR A 672 -17.14 11.85 -7.93
C THR A 672 -15.94 11.91 -8.87
N PHE A 673 -15.98 11.12 -9.94
CA PHE A 673 -14.88 10.95 -10.87
C PHE A 673 -15.29 11.32 -12.29
N ILE A 674 -14.34 11.88 -13.04
CA ILE A 674 -14.49 12.18 -14.46
C ILE A 674 -13.21 11.84 -15.21
N ASN A 675 -13.33 11.56 -16.51
CA ASN A 675 -12.18 11.57 -17.39
C ASN A 675 -11.93 13.00 -17.87
N ALA A 676 -10.82 13.63 -17.46
CA ALA A 676 -10.39 14.88 -18.07
C ALA A 676 -9.97 14.63 -19.54
N PRO A 677 -10.01 15.65 -20.41
CA PRO A 677 -9.70 15.43 -21.84
C PRO A 677 -8.28 14.93 -22.09
N SER A 678 -7.29 15.49 -21.43
CA SER A 678 -5.88 15.04 -21.53
C SER A 678 -5.05 15.59 -20.36
N ALA A 679 -3.89 14.98 -20.14
CA ALA A 679 -2.85 15.52 -19.30
C ALA A 679 -1.46 15.23 -19.86
N LYS A 680 -0.49 16.03 -19.43
CA LYS A 680 0.94 15.81 -19.67
C LYS A 680 1.66 15.78 -18.34
N LEU A 681 2.68 14.93 -18.25
CA LEU A 681 3.55 14.83 -17.09
C LEU A 681 4.99 14.69 -17.58
N TYR A 682 5.90 15.45 -17.01
CA TYR A 682 7.33 15.40 -17.35
C TYR A 682 8.21 15.69 -16.13
N GLY A 683 9.44 15.20 -16.18
CA GLY A 683 10.33 15.45 -15.06
C GLY A 683 11.75 14.95 -15.26
N VAL A 684 12.55 15.17 -14.22
CA VAL A 684 13.96 14.80 -14.12
C VAL A 684 14.19 14.05 -12.83
N GLU A 685 14.85 12.89 -12.91
CA GLU A 685 15.29 12.10 -11.77
C GLU A 685 16.81 12.10 -11.72
N VAL A 686 17.40 12.33 -10.53
CA VAL A 686 18.84 12.23 -10.29
C VAL A 686 19.06 11.31 -9.10
N GLU A 687 19.96 10.33 -9.25
CA GLU A 687 20.35 9.45 -8.15
C GLU A 687 21.89 9.43 -8.05
N TYR A 688 22.37 9.37 -6.83
CA TYR A 688 23.81 9.25 -6.55
C TYR A 688 24.02 8.36 -5.33
N GLU A 689 24.93 7.39 -5.46
CA GLU A 689 25.35 6.51 -4.38
C GLU A 689 26.87 6.31 -4.43
N GLN A 690 27.53 6.58 -3.31
CA GLN A 690 28.97 6.41 -3.19
C GLN A 690 29.40 6.08 -1.77
N ILE A 691 30.39 5.19 -1.66
CA ILE A 691 31.11 4.89 -0.41
C ILE A 691 32.48 5.58 -0.48
N LEU A 692 32.73 6.48 0.47
CA LEU A 692 33.94 7.29 0.56
C LEU A 692 34.85 6.73 1.66
N PRO A 693 36.07 6.23 1.32
CA PRO A 693 37.03 5.74 2.32
C PRO A 693 37.68 6.92 3.06
N MET A 694 37.00 7.40 4.08
CA MET A 694 37.33 8.64 4.82
C MET A 694 38.74 8.60 5.49
N ALA A 695 39.23 7.42 5.81
CA ALA A 695 40.60 7.24 6.31
C ALA A 695 41.67 7.84 5.40
N GLN A 696 41.45 7.78 4.08
CA GLN A 696 42.38 8.29 3.07
C GLN A 696 42.32 9.81 2.92
N TRP A 697 41.20 10.44 3.33
CA TRP A 697 40.90 11.85 3.06
C TRP A 697 41.09 12.75 4.28
N THR A 698 40.86 12.24 5.49
CA THR A 698 40.78 13.11 6.69
C THR A 698 41.99 13.00 7.60
N GLY A 699 42.71 11.88 7.62
CA GLY A 699 43.76 11.59 8.59
C GLY A 699 43.29 11.57 10.06
N LEU A 700 41.97 11.58 10.31
CA LEU A 700 41.39 11.49 11.66
C LEU A 700 41.27 10.03 12.06
N ASN A 701 41.79 9.65 13.24
CA ASN A 701 41.76 8.29 13.76
C ASN A 701 40.32 7.73 13.86
N PHE A 702 39.32 8.58 13.98
CA PHE A 702 37.89 8.19 14.00
C PHE A 702 37.47 7.46 12.72
N PHE A 703 38.03 7.85 11.57
CA PHE A 703 37.68 7.29 10.27
C PHE A 703 38.61 6.14 9.82
N ASN A 704 39.55 5.69 10.64
CA ASN A 704 40.48 4.60 10.25
C ASN A 704 39.73 3.27 9.99
N SER A 705 38.60 3.07 10.59
CA SER A 705 37.74 1.85 10.44
C SER A 705 36.31 2.21 10.01
N ARG A 706 36.10 3.40 9.46
CA ARG A 706 34.76 3.88 9.09
C ARG A 706 34.78 4.51 7.73
N ASP A 707 33.88 4.04 6.88
CA ASP A 707 33.59 4.62 5.58
C ASP A 707 32.32 5.46 5.65
N LEU A 708 32.27 6.51 4.84
CA LEU A 708 31.09 7.36 4.70
C LEU A 708 30.31 6.92 3.47
N GLN A 709 29.08 6.44 3.65
CA GLN A 709 28.16 6.20 2.56
C GLN A 709 27.27 7.44 2.37
N VAL A 710 27.13 7.86 1.11
CA VAL A 710 26.18 8.90 0.72
C VAL A 710 25.27 8.32 -0.36
N LYS A 711 23.96 8.24 -0.06
CA LYS A 711 22.92 7.85 -1.01
C LYS A 711 21.90 8.98 -1.07
N THR A 712 21.66 9.52 -2.26
CA THR A 712 20.72 10.62 -2.42
C THR A 712 19.99 10.51 -3.74
N ASN A 713 18.73 10.89 -3.73
CA ASN A 713 17.95 11.05 -4.95
C ASN A 713 17.12 12.33 -4.91
N TYR A 714 16.87 12.87 -6.07
CA TYR A 714 16.03 14.03 -6.27
C TYR A 714 15.21 13.86 -7.53
N THR A 715 13.92 14.13 -7.43
CA THR A 715 12.98 14.14 -8.54
C THR A 715 12.30 15.50 -8.60
N TRP A 716 12.36 16.10 -9.77
CA TRP A 716 11.53 17.23 -10.13
C TRP A 716 10.53 16.78 -11.20
N SER A 717 9.25 17.07 -11.00
CA SER A 717 8.20 16.77 -11.97
C SER A 717 7.17 17.87 -12.02
N ASP A 718 6.58 18.08 -13.20
CA ASP A 718 5.46 18.99 -13.39
C ASP A 718 4.44 18.37 -14.33
N SER A 719 3.17 18.77 -14.17
CA SER A 719 2.08 18.23 -14.96
C SER A 719 1.05 19.31 -15.31
N GLU A 720 0.29 19.09 -16.37
CA GLU A 720 -0.71 20.00 -16.86
C GLU A 720 -1.93 19.20 -17.32
N VAL A 721 -3.09 19.44 -16.66
CA VAL A 721 -4.38 18.85 -17.05
C VAL A 721 -5.12 19.83 -17.96
N SER A 722 -5.57 19.36 -19.11
CA SER A 722 -6.36 20.18 -20.02
C SER A 722 -7.85 20.10 -19.68
N ALA A 723 -8.50 21.26 -19.66
CA ALA A 723 -9.94 21.40 -19.54
C ALA A 723 -10.63 21.74 -20.89
N GLU A 724 -9.95 21.56 -22.02
CA GLU A 724 -10.50 21.78 -23.35
C GLU A 724 -11.35 20.60 -23.82
N GLY A 725 -12.67 20.71 -23.81
CA GLY A 725 -13.58 19.67 -24.26
C GLY A 725 -14.77 19.44 -23.32
N GLU A 726 -15.46 18.34 -23.53
CA GLU A 726 -16.59 17.89 -22.71
C GLU A 726 -16.23 16.61 -21.96
N VAL A 727 -16.75 16.49 -20.75
CA VAL A 727 -16.59 15.30 -19.91
C VAL A 727 -17.94 14.62 -19.67
N ALA A 728 -17.94 13.29 -19.67
CA ALA A 728 -19.10 12.53 -19.26
C ALA A 728 -19.25 12.63 -17.74
N PHE A 729 -20.44 12.98 -17.29
CA PHE A 729 -20.74 13.19 -15.88
C PHE A 729 -22.01 12.43 -15.48
N ASN A 730 -21.96 11.78 -14.34
CA ASN A 730 -23.11 11.14 -13.75
C ASN A 730 -23.94 12.17 -12.97
N ILE A 731 -25.14 12.50 -13.45
CA ILE A 731 -26.06 13.45 -12.78
C ILE A 731 -27.23 12.78 -12.04
N GLY A 732 -27.33 11.46 -12.09
CA GLY A 732 -28.39 10.72 -11.42
C GLY A 732 -28.17 10.68 -9.91
N THR A 733 -29.02 11.37 -9.16
CA THR A 733 -29.05 11.26 -7.68
C THR A 733 -30.16 10.32 -7.20
N ASN A 734 -31.07 9.95 -8.08
CA ASN A 734 -32.23 9.12 -7.78
C ASN A 734 -32.28 7.96 -8.76
N LEU A 735 -31.87 6.77 -8.34
CA LEU A 735 -32.20 5.47 -8.91
C LEU A 735 -31.64 5.11 -10.28
N ASN A 736 -31.35 6.07 -11.16
CA ASN A 736 -30.79 5.81 -12.48
C ASN A 736 -29.67 6.80 -12.74
N PRO A 737 -28.40 6.38 -12.80
CA PRO A 737 -27.33 7.22 -13.26
C PRO A 737 -27.66 7.69 -14.69
N ILE A 738 -27.80 9.00 -14.87
CA ILE A 738 -28.09 9.59 -16.17
C ILE A 738 -26.79 10.16 -16.72
N ARG A 739 -26.37 9.68 -17.90
CA ARG A 739 -25.23 10.25 -18.58
C ARG A 739 -25.54 11.69 -18.96
N GLY A 740 -24.81 12.62 -18.36
CA GLY A 740 -24.75 14.01 -18.75
C GLY A 740 -23.44 14.30 -19.48
N SER A 741 -23.38 15.42 -20.18
CA SER A 741 -22.16 15.99 -20.70
C SER A 741 -22.04 17.40 -20.18
N THR A 742 -20.86 17.82 -19.78
CA THR A 742 -20.57 19.19 -19.35
C THR A 742 -19.20 19.60 -19.85
N ALA A 743 -19.02 20.92 -20.03
CA ALA A 743 -17.71 21.44 -20.40
C ALA A 743 -16.71 21.11 -19.28
N ALA A 744 -15.56 20.56 -19.64
CA ALA A 744 -14.49 20.22 -18.69
C ALA A 744 -14.05 21.44 -17.87
N SER A 745 -13.96 22.62 -18.49
CA SER A 745 -13.65 23.90 -17.84
C SER A 745 -14.66 24.35 -16.77
N GLY A 746 -15.82 23.70 -16.68
CA GLY A 746 -16.79 23.92 -15.60
C GLY A 746 -16.55 23.01 -14.38
N ARG A 747 -15.60 22.08 -14.48
CA ARG A 747 -15.30 21.06 -13.45
C ARG A 747 -13.83 21.05 -13.01
N ILE A 748 -12.92 21.35 -13.92
CA ILE A 748 -11.47 21.32 -13.70
C ILE A 748 -10.91 22.68 -14.15
N GLU A 749 -9.98 23.22 -13.38
CA GLU A 749 -9.22 24.40 -13.78
C GLU A 749 -8.20 23.99 -14.86
N ASP A 750 -8.20 24.72 -15.98
CA ASP A 750 -7.29 24.46 -17.11
C ASP A 750 -5.85 24.75 -16.73
N GLY A 751 -4.96 23.79 -17.02
CA GLY A 751 -3.52 23.93 -16.73
C GLY A 751 -3.14 23.60 -15.28
N ARG A 752 -4.08 23.13 -14.43
CA ARG A 752 -3.72 22.68 -13.09
C ARG A 752 -2.88 21.39 -13.12
N ARG A 753 -2.15 21.15 -12.05
CA ARG A 753 -1.42 19.88 -11.88
C ARG A 753 -2.38 18.69 -11.71
N LEU A 754 -1.90 17.50 -12.04
CA LEU A 754 -2.56 16.24 -11.70
C LEU A 754 -2.70 16.12 -10.17
N GLN A 755 -3.81 15.56 -9.73
CA GLN A 755 -4.05 15.27 -8.32
C GLN A 755 -3.01 14.26 -7.81
N GLY A 756 -2.47 14.52 -6.61
CA GLY A 756 -1.42 13.71 -6.00
C GLY A 756 0.01 14.03 -6.47
N GLN A 757 0.19 14.88 -7.50
CA GLN A 757 1.51 15.19 -8.04
C GLN A 757 2.24 16.23 -7.18
N SER A 758 3.36 15.81 -6.58
CA SER A 758 4.34 16.68 -5.91
C SER A 758 5.41 17.13 -6.90
N GLU A 759 5.77 18.42 -6.85
CA GLU A 759 6.79 18.99 -7.75
C GLU A 759 8.22 18.53 -7.39
N HIS A 760 8.50 18.41 -6.11
CA HIS A 760 9.83 18.07 -5.60
C HIS A 760 9.78 16.89 -4.65
N LEU A 761 10.60 15.87 -4.91
CA LEU A 761 10.88 14.76 -4.02
C LEU A 761 12.39 14.71 -3.77
N PHE A 762 12.81 14.60 -2.52
CA PHE A 762 14.21 14.55 -2.16
C PHE A 762 14.46 13.57 -1.03
N ASN A 763 15.40 12.65 -1.22
CA ASN A 763 15.90 11.73 -0.21
C ASN A 763 17.40 11.86 -0.05
N LEU A 764 17.88 11.83 1.18
CA LEU A 764 19.29 11.82 1.53
C LEU A 764 19.54 10.80 2.65
N GLN A 765 20.47 9.90 2.44
CA GLN A 765 21.03 9.03 3.46
C GLN A 765 22.53 9.30 3.60
N ILE A 766 22.96 9.54 4.82
CA ILE A 766 24.37 9.66 5.20
C ILE A 766 24.70 8.56 6.20
N GLY A 767 25.46 7.56 5.76
CA GLY A 767 25.84 6.39 6.54
C GLY A 767 27.29 6.44 7.02
N LEU A 768 27.54 6.00 8.23
CA LEU A 768 28.86 5.68 8.75
C LEU A 768 28.97 4.18 8.94
N LEU A 769 29.72 3.52 8.06
CA LEU A 769 29.89 2.08 8.02
C LEU A 769 31.18 1.70 8.74
N ASN A 770 31.09 0.72 9.65
CA ASN A 770 32.25 0.11 10.31
C ASN A 770 32.11 -1.40 10.27
N GLU A 771 32.67 -2.01 9.22
CA GLU A 771 32.57 -3.46 8.98
C GLU A 771 33.23 -4.26 10.11
N GLU A 772 34.42 -3.86 10.59
CA GLU A 772 35.15 -4.57 11.66
C GLU A 772 34.35 -4.62 12.96
N ALA A 773 33.64 -3.53 13.25
CA ALA A 773 32.83 -3.42 14.45
C ALA A 773 31.37 -3.89 14.20
N LYS A 774 31.02 -4.34 13.01
CA LYS A 774 29.61 -4.65 12.61
C LYS A 774 28.66 -3.51 13.04
N SER A 775 29.02 -2.25 12.77
CA SER A 775 28.26 -1.07 13.23
C SER A 775 27.97 -0.11 12.10
N GLU A 776 26.73 0.28 11.98
CA GLU A 776 26.23 1.18 10.93
C GLU A 776 25.34 2.24 11.56
N MET A 777 25.59 3.50 11.20
CA MET A 777 24.80 4.65 11.66
C MET A 777 24.34 5.42 10.44
N ASN A 778 23.05 5.65 10.31
CA ASN A 778 22.44 6.33 9.19
C ASN A 778 21.65 7.55 9.65
N LEU A 779 21.84 8.67 9.00
CA LEU A 779 20.98 9.84 9.06
C LEU A 779 20.19 9.88 7.75
N LEU A 780 18.89 9.91 7.85
CA LEU A 780 17.95 9.85 6.74
C LEU A 780 17.13 11.14 6.70
N VAL A 781 16.92 11.67 5.50
CA VAL A 781 16.04 12.83 5.26
C VAL A 781 15.12 12.47 4.11
N ASN A 782 13.81 12.64 4.31
CA ASN A 782 12.81 12.52 3.26
C ASN A 782 12.02 13.83 3.19
N TYR A 783 11.91 14.40 1.99
CA TYR A 783 11.13 15.61 1.71
C TYR A 783 10.23 15.38 0.51
N VAL A 784 8.96 15.71 0.68
CA VAL A 784 7.92 15.72 -0.35
C VAL A 784 7.28 17.11 -0.36
N SER A 785 7.26 17.76 -1.52
CA SER A 785 6.58 19.06 -1.63
C SER A 785 5.06 18.90 -1.61
N GLU A 786 4.37 19.99 -1.40
CA GLU A 786 2.90 20.06 -1.45
C GLU A 786 2.32 19.49 -2.74
N ARG A 787 1.09 18.97 -2.64
CA ARG A 787 0.35 18.42 -3.78
C ARG A 787 -1.16 18.64 -3.61
N ILE A 788 -1.90 18.51 -4.70
CA ILE A 788 -3.37 18.59 -4.66
C ILE A 788 -3.91 17.30 -4.04
N ARG A 789 -4.58 17.40 -2.89
CA ARG A 789 -5.32 16.32 -2.25
C ARG A 789 -6.70 16.13 -2.88
N SER A 790 -7.43 17.23 -3.06
CA SER A 790 -8.75 17.24 -3.71
C SER A 790 -8.87 18.46 -4.60
N GLY A 791 -9.53 18.30 -5.75
CA GLY A 791 -9.69 19.35 -6.74
C GLY A 791 -10.54 20.54 -6.23
N GLU A 792 -10.51 21.60 -6.99
CA GLU A 792 -11.28 22.84 -6.77
C GLU A 792 -12.78 22.65 -6.96
N VAL A 793 -13.59 23.49 -6.30
CA VAL A 793 -15.04 23.58 -6.53
C VAL A 793 -15.34 24.87 -7.30
N LEU A 794 -15.17 24.83 -8.62
CA LEU A 794 -15.30 26.00 -9.49
C LEU A 794 -16.65 26.70 -9.35
N ALA A 795 -17.76 25.95 -9.22
CA ALA A 795 -19.10 26.48 -9.04
C ALA A 795 -19.29 27.30 -7.77
N ARG A 796 -18.46 27.07 -6.72
CA ARG A 796 -18.44 27.83 -5.46
C ARG A 796 -17.22 28.75 -5.34
N ASN A 797 -16.39 28.79 -6.40
CA ASN A 797 -15.14 29.55 -6.40
C ASN A 797 -14.22 29.18 -5.21
N LEU A 798 -14.17 27.89 -4.87
CA LEU A 798 -13.31 27.35 -3.83
C LEU A 798 -12.05 26.75 -4.44
N PRO A 799 -10.86 27.05 -3.91
CA PRO A 799 -9.61 26.46 -4.39
C PRO A 799 -9.52 24.98 -4.02
N ALA A 800 -8.62 24.29 -4.68
CA ALA A 800 -8.24 22.92 -4.33
C ALA A 800 -7.77 22.82 -2.87
N ILE A 801 -7.94 21.67 -2.28
CA ILE A 801 -7.30 21.32 -1.00
C ILE A 801 -5.89 20.81 -1.32
N LEU A 802 -4.90 21.53 -0.79
CA LEU A 802 -3.50 21.14 -0.86
C LEU A 802 -3.12 20.36 0.40
N GLU A 803 -2.22 19.41 0.26
CA GLU A 803 -1.60 18.74 1.40
C GLU A 803 -0.09 18.89 1.37
N GLN A 804 0.51 19.08 2.54
CA GLN A 804 1.94 19.11 2.77
C GLN A 804 2.30 17.90 3.64
N PRO A 805 2.89 16.83 3.05
CA PRO A 805 3.46 15.75 3.83
C PRO A 805 4.58 16.25 4.74
N PRO A 806 4.78 15.67 5.93
CA PRO A 806 5.86 16.08 6.83
C PRO A 806 7.24 15.79 6.22
N THR A 807 8.19 16.70 6.45
CA THR A 807 9.60 16.45 6.16
C THR A 807 10.17 15.61 7.28
N THR A 808 10.53 14.37 7.02
CA THR A 808 11.03 13.46 8.05
C THR A 808 12.56 13.44 8.08
N VAL A 809 13.10 13.52 9.29
CA VAL A 809 14.52 13.28 9.57
C VAL A 809 14.61 12.16 10.58
N SER A 810 15.33 11.10 10.21
CA SER A 810 15.45 9.90 11.04
C SER A 810 16.92 9.55 11.26
N PHE A 811 17.21 8.92 12.40
CA PHE A 811 18.51 8.38 12.73
C PHE A 811 18.37 6.92 13.08
N VAL A 812 19.16 6.05 12.44
CA VAL A 812 19.18 4.61 12.68
C VAL A 812 20.61 4.17 13.02
N TRP A 813 20.77 3.37 14.06
CA TRP A 813 22.03 2.76 14.45
C TRP A 813 21.84 1.25 14.67
N ASN A 814 22.54 0.46 13.85
CA ASN A 814 22.60 -0.99 13.96
C ASN A 814 23.97 -1.43 14.45
N LYS A 815 24.00 -2.40 15.38
CA LYS A 815 25.21 -2.90 16.00
C LYS A 815 25.16 -4.42 16.14
N GLY A 816 25.91 -5.13 15.29
CA GLY A 816 26.12 -6.57 15.43
C GLY A 816 27.18 -6.88 16.50
N PHE A 817 26.95 -7.95 17.24
CA PHE A 817 27.90 -8.49 18.21
C PHE A 817 27.68 -10.00 18.44
N GLU A 818 28.70 -10.68 18.87
CA GLU A 818 28.65 -12.10 19.20
C GLU A 818 28.65 -12.29 20.72
N MET A 819 27.77 -13.15 21.22
CA MET A 819 27.73 -13.50 22.63
C MET A 819 27.42 -15.01 22.81
N GLY A 820 28.38 -15.75 23.33
CA GLY A 820 28.30 -17.23 23.38
C GLY A 820 28.34 -17.83 21.97
N SER A 821 27.35 -18.64 21.63
CA SER A 821 27.20 -19.25 20.30
C SER A 821 26.20 -18.50 19.39
N GLY A 822 25.66 -17.37 19.85
CA GLY A 822 24.66 -16.62 19.09
C GLY A 822 25.20 -15.33 18.51
N GLU A 823 24.72 -14.99 17.32
CA GLU A 823 24.88 -13.67 16.70
C GLU A 823 23.70 -12.78 17.12
N TYR A 824 24.02 -11.58 17.57
CA TYR A 824 23.05 -10.60 18.01
C TYR A 824 23.20 -9.33 17.22
N GLU A 825 22.10 -8.65 16.97
CA GLU A 825 22.05 -7.31 16.38
C GLU A 825 21.16 -6.44 17.28
N PHE A 826 21.72 -5.33 17.73
CA PHE A 826 20.99 -4.28 18.45
C PHE A 826 20.68 -3.18 17.46
N SER A 827 19.44 -2.69 17.44
CA SER A 827 19.00 -1.54 16.68
C SER A 827 18.46 -0.43 17.59
N LEU A 828 18.75 0.80 17.21
CA LEU A 828 18.18 2.01 17.80
C LEU A 828 17.79 2.92 16.66
N ALA A 829 16.52 3.37 16.65
CA ALA A 829 16.06 4.36 15.69
C ALA A 829 15.38 5.54 16.38
N VAL A 830 15.46 6.68 15.76
CA VAL A 830 14.70 7.88 16.13
C VAL A 830 14.09 8.43 14.85
N ASP A 831 12.77 8.32 14.73
CA ASP A 831 12.04 8.76 13.55
C ASP A 831 11.34 10.07 13.80
N ASN A 832 11.19 10.88 12.73
CA ASN A 832 10.61 12.21 12.79
C ASN A 832 11.22 13.08 13.91
N ILE A 833 12.55 13.24 13.89
CA ILE A 833 13.33 13.93 14.96
C ILE A 833 12.82 15.35 15.23
N PHE A 834 12.28 16.04 14.22
CA PHE A 834 11.77 17.41 14.39
C PHE A 834 10.30 17.47 14.76
N GLY A 835 9.61 16.34 14.84
CA GLY A 835 8.19 16.28 15.21
C GLY A 835 7.29 17.02 14.23
N GLU A 836 7.64 17.08 12.93
CA GLU A 836 6.78 17.68 11.94
C GLU A 836 5.51 16.85 11.75
N GLY A 837 4.38 17.55 11.58
CA GLY A 837 3.07 16.95 11.40
C GLY A 837 2.56 17.09 9.96
N TYR A 838 1.45 16.39 9.71
CA TYR A 838 0.70 16.50 8.46
C TYR A 838 -0.15 17.78 8.44
N GLU A 839 -0.22 18.43 7.28
CA GLU A 839 -1.03 19.63 7.08
C GLU A 839 -1.76 19.56 5.73
N ALA A 840 -3.09 19.68 5.74
CA ALA A 840 -3.89 19.94 4.55
C ALA A 840 -4.61 21.28 4.69
N TYR A 841 -4.68 22.06 3.62
CA TYR A 841 -5.21 23.41 3.66
C TYR A 841 -5.79 23.89 2.32
N GLN A 842 -6.60 24.92 2.38
CA GLN A 842 -7.03 25.71 1.24
C GLN A 842 -6.36 27.09 1.29
N GLU A 843 -5.87 27.60 0.17
CA GLU A 843 -5.24 28.90 0.11
C GLU A 843 -5.77 29.73 -1.07
N ARG A 844 -6.10 30.99 -0.81
CA ARG A 844 -6.54 31.94 -1.84
C ARG A 844 -6.38 33.39 -1.38
N GLY A 845 -5.82 34.23 -2.28
CA GLY A 845 -5.66 35.66 -2.01
C GLY A 845 -4.74 36.00 -0.84
N GLY A 846 -3.97 35.02 -0.37
CA GLY A 846 -3.12 35.13 0.83
C GLY A 846 -3.81 34.70 2.13
N ASP A 847 -5.08 34.31 2.07
CA ASP A 847 -5.79 33.68 3.19
C ASP A 847 -5.60 32.17 3.13
N LYS A 848 -5.20 31.55 4.26
CA LYS A 848 -5.00 30.11 4.42
C LYS A 848 -5.99 29.57 5.44
N VAL A 849 -6.73 28.53 5.08
CA VAL A 849 -7.65 27.80 5.96
C VAL A 849 -7.17 26.37 6.10
N LEU A 850 -6.90 25.94 7.33
CA LEU A 850 -6.51 24.57 7.64
C LEU A 850 -7.72 23.64 7.47
N VAL A 851 -7.55 22.58 6.68
CA VAL A 851 -8.58 21.57 6.41
C VAL A 851 -8.39 20.38 7.33
N ASP A 852 -7.17 19.88 7.43
CA ASP A 852 -6.82 18.77 8.32
C ASP A 852 -5.38 18.90 8.77
N THR A 853 -5.15 18.74 10.08
CA THR A 853 -3.80 18.74 10.64
C THR A 853 -3.67 17.72 11.76
N TYR A 854 -2.55 17.07 11.87
CA TYR A 854 -2.20 16.23 13.02
C TYR A 854 -0.69 16.02 13.12
N ASN A 855 -0.25 15.61 14.30
CA ASN A 855 1.14 15.26 14.56
C ASN A 855 1.20 13.83 15.14
N ASN A 856 2.07 13.01 14.57
CA ASN A 856 2.32 11.64 15.02
C ASN A 856 3.41 11.57 16.11
N GLY A 857 4.11 12.69 16.39
CA GLY A 857 5.21 12.76 17.34
C GLY A 857 6.53 12.21 16.83
N THR A 858 7.57 12.29 17.66
CA THR A 858 8.87 11.62 17.43
C THR A 858 8.81 10.21 17.99
N VAL A 859 9.29 9.24 17.21
CA VAL A 859 9.31 7.82 17.62
C VAL A 859 10.73 7.41 17.99
N PHE A 860 10.91 6.81 19.16
CA PHE A 860 12.18 6.24 19.63
C PHE A 860 12.03 4.72 19.69
N SER A 861 12.76 4.00 18.87
CA SER A 861 12.69 2.55 18.72
C SER A 861 13.96 1.86 19.21
N ILE A 862 13.79 0.74 19.90
CA ILE A 862 14.87 -0.17 20.24
C ILE A 862 14.53 -1.58 19.79
N GLY A 863 15.49 -2.28 19.19
CA GLY A 863 15.32 -3.65 18.72
C GLY A 863 16.48 -4.55 19.15
N LEU A 864 16.18 -5.83 19.27
CA LEU A 864 17.18 -6.88 19.49
C LEU A 864 16.83 -8.09 18.65
N LYS A 865 17.72 -8.42 17.73
CA LYS A 865 17.64 -9.61 16.88
C LYS A 865 18.70 -10.62 17.30
N ARG A 866 18.30 -11.90 17.38
CA ARG A 866 19.22 -13.01 17.63
C ARG A 866 19.09 -14.03 16.52
N ARG A 867 20.23 -14.42 15.95
CA ARG A 867 20.34 -15.54 15.01
C ARG A 867 21.02 -16.73 15.69
N PHE A 868 20.41 -17.92 15.53
CA PHE A 868 20.86 -19.20 16.11
C PHE A 868 21.49 -20.06 15.04
#